data_754f9905a8c6270c62708dadc419b647
#
_entry.id   754f9905a8c6270c62708dadc419b647
#
_cell.length_a   1.000
_cell.length_b   1.000
_cell.length_c   1.000
_cell.angle_alpha   90.00
_cell.angle_beta   90.00
_cell.angle_gamma   90.00
#
_symmetry.space_group_name_H-M   'P 1'
#
loop_
_entity.id
_entity.type
_entity.pdbx_description
1 polymer ?
#
loop_
_entity_poly.entity_id
_entity_poly.type
_entity_poly.pdbx_seq_one_letter_code
_entity_poly.pdbx_strand_id
1 'polypeptide(L)'
;MTTIRQRKGGKVPEADEDQPSEEKNVKSKGKILSDHTGGKLWNILSLTVGGIVAIFLGLLTSVYVATLHENDLWFSNIKEVEREISFRTECGLYYSYYKQMIQAASIQQGIVNCECSCVLQQYLEPVYFYIYTLFGLQAVYVIALYVTSWLLSGTWLSGLLAACWYITNRIDTTRVEFTIPLRENWALPFFAVQIAAITYLFRSHLQPAQERWTLLAVFVATFLFSLTWQFNQFMMLIQALALFILDCFDILPTAKVTRLYIIQISGLLLVCALQFFNSMILGSLLISFNASILIARTIQKNLKKGSLLSRLGKLILHALLVSSLTLLVNKFIKKILNLESDEHIFKFLKAKFGFGATRDFDASLYLCEEAFGLLPLNTFSRLSDTLLFYVYVFVLFPMTVTAVIVALRNLSCSNQALEKMEECTISLKPDAAYNLIHTVLFGCLALSTMRMKYLWTSHMCVFASFGLCSTEVWRLILKCVHLYTSQRTQVIKYLIPIITLLYILYKFWPGIMDELLELREFYDPDTVELMNWIKSNTPNTAVFAGSMQLLAGVKLCTGRTLTNHPHYEDKHLRERTKQIYQIYAKRSPEDVYRILRSFSTDYVILEDSICYERRHSRGCRLRDLLDIANGHIMDGLGENEPDLKPSLYPRFCEEIKKNLPSYTIHFTRVFQNKTFHVYKLAKHK
;
A
#
# COMPACT_ATOMS: atom_id res chain seq x y z
N MET A 1 58.05 0.87 51.68
CA MET A 1 58.04 0.24 53.03
C MET A 1 57.12 -0.97 52.93
N THR A 2 57.68 -2.15 52.66
CA THR A 2 58.00 -3.22 53.66
C THR A 2 56.71 -3.81 54.20
N THR A 3 56.41 -5.11 54.15
CA THR A 3 57.14 -6.40 54.22
C THR A 3 56.10 -7.53 54.15
N ILE A 4 56.15 -8.53 53.25
CA ILE A 4 56.76 -9.89 53.43
C ILE A 4 56.36 -10.67 54.71
N ARG A 5 55.73 -11.88 54.50
CA ARG A 5 56.07 -13.21 55.01
C ARG A 5 54.95 -14.21 54.82
N GLN A 6 55.08 -15.26 54.01
CA GLN A 6 55.73 -16.57 54.10
C GLN A 6 55.30 -17.39 55.37
N ARG A 7 54.74 -18.59 55.14
CA ARG A 7 55.31 -19.95 55.18
C ARG A 7 54.28 -21.00 55.56
N LYS A 8 54.22 -22.06 54.93
CA LYS A 8 54.66 -23.48 54.93
C LYS A 8 53.51 -24.35 55.40
N GLY A 9 53.18 -25.52 54.87
CA GLY A 9 53.87 -26.58 54.20
C GLY A 9 53.41 -27.92 54.80
N GLY A 10 53.26 -28.99 54.06
CA GLY A 10 53.09 -30.34 54.55
C GLY A 10 52.29 -31.27 53.65
N LYS A 11 52.94 -32.00 52.85
CA LYS A 11 53.26 -33.44 52.67
C LYS A 11 52.14 -34.36 52.20
N VAL A 12 52.46 -34.95 51.03
CA VAL A 12 52.01 -36.15 50.33
C VAL A 12 51.99 -37.42 51.18
N PRO A 13 51.16 -38.46 50.87
CA PRO A 13 51.75 -39.59 50.14
C PRO A 13 50.90 -40.14 48.98
N GLU A 14 51.63 -40.85 48.15
CA GLU A 14 51.43 -41.55 46.91
C GLU A 14 50.45 -42.74 46.94
N ALA A 15 50.13 -43.11 45.72
CA ALA A 15 49.84 -44.39 45.03
C ALA A 15 48.35 -44.62 44.75
N ASP A 16 47.86 -45.05 43.62
CA ASP A 16 48.28 -45.93 42.54
C ASP A 16 47.39 -45.79 41.32
N GLU A 17 47.94 -46.08 40.18
CA GLU A 17 47.44 -46.48 38.87
C GLU A 17 45.98 -46.79 38.72
N ASP A 18 45.36 -46.15 37.67
CA ASP A 18 44.75 -46.89 36.58
C ASP A 18 44.38 -45.95 35.38
N GLN A 19 45.04 -46.08 34.27
CA GLN A 19 44.52 -45.67 32.94
C GLN A 19 43.59 -46.80 32.41
N PRO A 20 42.45 -46.58 31.77
CA PRO A 20 42.34 -45.93 30.45
C PRO A 20 40.97 -45.17 30.20
N SER A 21 41.04 -43.97 29.78
CA SER A 21 39.83 -43.27 29.28
C SER A 21 40.03 -42.20 28.17
N GLU A 22 41.15 -42.24 27.42
CA GLU A 22 41.34 -41.29 26.30
C GLU A 22 40.52 -41.62 25.03
N GLU A 23 40.10 -42.86 24.77
CA GLU A 23 39.34 -43.23 23.58
C GLU A 23 37.88 -42.79 23.58
N LYS A 24 37.22 -42.58 24.71
CA LYS A 24 35.83 -42.15 24.78
C LYS A 24 35.66 -40.64 24.57
N ASN A 25 36.66 -39.82 24.94
CA ASN A 25 36.57 -38.36 24.79
C ASN A 25 36.84 -37.89 23.35
N VAL A 26 37.61 -38.63 22.55
CA VAL A 26 37.84 -38.27 21.16
C VAL A 26 36.60 -38.58 20.28
N LYS A 27 35.86 -39.68 20.57
CA LYS A 27 34.62 -40.00 19.86
C LYS A 27 33.47 -39.04 20.20
N SER A 28 33.41 -38.53 21.45
CA SER A 28 32.38 -37.55 21.84
C SER A 28 32.67 -36.17 21.25
N LYS A 29 33.93 -35.71 21.22
CA LYS A 29 34.32 -34.47 20.57
C LYS A 29 34.16 -34.50 19.04
N GLY A 30 34.46 -35.62 18.40
CA GLY A 30 34.22 -35.83 16.98
C GLY A 30 32.73 -35.83 16.60
N LYS A 31 31.86 -36.41 17.46
CA LYS A 31 30.42 -36.42 17.23
C LYS A 31 29.76 -35.05 17.46
N ILE A 32 30.22 -34.28 18.44
CA ILE A 32 29.78 -32.91 18.70
C ILE A 32 30.26 -31.96 17.59
N LEU A 33 31.45 -32.15 17.04
CA LEU A 33 32.00 -31.35 15.94
C LEU A 33 31.29 -31.68 14.61
N SER A 34 30.94 -32.95 14.37
CA SER A 34 30.21 -33.36 13.13
C SER A 34 28.75 -32.88 13.16
N ASP A 35 28.08 -32.88 14.30
CA ASP A 35 26.71 -32.33 14.42
C ASP A 35 26.69 -30.81 14.26
N HIS A 36 27.71 -30.08 14.73
CA HIS A 36 27.81 -28.63 14.53
C HIS A 36 28.13 -28.23 13.09
N THR A 37 28.93 -29.02 12.38
CA THR A 37 29.24 -28.77 10.96
C THR A 37 28.10 -29.19 10.05
N GLY A 38 27.42 -30.28 10.30
CA GLY A 38 26.23 -30.72 9.57
C GLY A 38 25.06 -29.72 9.68
N GLY A 39 24.82 -29.18 10.87
CA GLY A 39 23.79 -28.16 11.10
C GLY A 39 24.09 -26.83 10.41
N LYS A 40 25.36 -26.41 10.35
CA LYS A 40 25.76 -25.19 9.62
C LYS A 40 25.61 -25.36 8.10
N LEU A 41 26.03 -26.51 7.56
CA LEU A 41 25.90 -26.82 6.13
C LEU A 41 24.44 -26.87 5.71
N TRP A 42 23.58 -27.50 6.51
CA TRP A 42 22.13 -27.54 6.27
C TRP A 42 21.48 -26.17 6.27
N ASN A 43 21.88 -25.28 7.20
CA ASN A 43 21.38 -23.92 7.24
C ASN A 43 21.82 -23.11 6.02
N ILE A 44 23.06 -23.24 5.57
CA ILE A 44 23.58 -22.59 4.36
C ILE A 44 22.82 -23.12 3.13
N LEU A 45 22.67 -24.44 3.01
CA LEU A 45 21.93 -25.06 1.90
C LEU A 45 20.47 -24.62 1.87
N SER A 46 19.79 -24.59 3.00
CA SER A 46 18.41 -24.10 3.13
C SER A 46 18.31 -22.61 2.76
N LEU A 47 19.28 -21.78 3.13
CA LEU A 47 19.33 -20.37 2.78
C LEU A 47 19.53 -20.15 1.28
N THR A 48 20.43 -20.89 0.65
CA THR A 48 20.71 -20.76 -0.78
C THR A 48 19.54 -21.26 -1.61
N VAL A 49 19.00 -22.46 -1.32
CA VAL A 49 17.85 -23.01 -2.04
C VAL A 49 16.61 -22.10 -1.85
N GLY A 50 16.32 -21.69 -0.63
CA GLY A 50 15.19 -20.80 -0.35
C GLY A 50 15.33 -19.44 -1.06
N GLY A 51 16.55 -18.90 -1.13
CA GLY A 51 16.82 -17.65 -1.85
C GLY A 51 16.64 -17.78 -3.36
N ILE A 52 17.11 -18.89 -3.96
CA ILE A 52 16.90 -19.17 -5.40
C ILE A 52 15.41 -19.34 -5.70
N VAL A 53 14.67 -20.06 -4.86
CA VAL A 53 13.22 -20.23 -5.03
C VAL A 53 12.49 -18.90 -4.93
N ALA A 54 12.89 -18.00 -4.01
CA ALA A 54 12.29 -16.67 -3.87
C ALA A 54 12.47 -15.84 -5.15
N ILE A 55 13.69 -15.80 -5.69
CA ILE A 55 14.00 -15.07 -6.93
C ILE A 55 13.22 -15.68 -8.11
N PHE A 56 13.22 -16.99 -8.22
CA PHE A 56 12.50 -17.69 -9.29
C PHE A 56 11.00 -17.39 -9.26
N LEU A 57 10.34 -17.46 -8.10
CA LEU A 57 8.93 -17.12 -7.97
C LEU A 57 8.63 -15.65 -8.25
N GLY A 58 9.50 -14.76 -7.82
CA GLY A 58 9.37 -13.34 -8.15
C GLY A 58 9.42 -13.10 -9.66
N LEU A 59 10.42 -13.66 -10.34
CA LEU A 59 10.56 -13.56 -11.78
C LEU A 59 9.39 -14.25 -12.53
N LEU A 60 8.98 -15.43 -12.09
CA LEU A 60 7.81 -16.13 -12.65
C LEU A 60 6.54 -15.27 -12.55
N THR A 61 6.31 -14.63 -11.40
CA THR A 61 5.16 -13.72 -11.23
C THR A 61 5.26 -12.52 -12.16
N SER A 62 6.46 -11.94 -12.30
CA SER A 62 6.70 -10.81 -13.21
C SER A 62 6.39 -11.18 -14.66
N VAL A 63 6.89 -12.33 -15.11
CA VAL A 63 6.63 -12.83 -16.47
C VAL A 63 5.14 -13.16 -16.65
N TYR A 64 4.52 -13.81 -15.68
CA TYR A 64 3.10 -14.14 -15.72
C TYR A 64 2.21 -12.89 -15.88
N VAL A 65 2.43 -11.86 -15.05
CA VAL A 65 1.67 -10.61 -15.13
C VAL A 65 1.96 -9.85 -16.43
N ALA A 66 3.21 -9.87 -16.90
CA ALA A 66 3.58 -9.26 -18.17
C ALA A 66 2.89 -9.95 -19.36
N THR A 67 2.84 -11.30 -19.36
CA THR A 67 2.17 -12.06 -20.42
C THR A 67 0.67 -11.80 -20.43
N LEU A 68 0.02 -11.76 -19.28
CA LEU A 68 -1.41 -11.42 -19.20
C LEU A 68 -1.69 -10.02 -19.73
N HIS A 69 -0.87 -9.05 -19.39
CA HIS A 69 -1.01 -7.68 -19.91
C HIS A 69 -0.89 -7.63 -21.43
N GLU A 70 0.12 -8.30 -21.99
CA GLU A 70 0.31 -8.34 -23.44
C GLU A 70 -0.83 -9.12 -24.14
N ASN A 71 -1.35 -10.16 -23.51
CA ASN A 71 -2.49 -10.91 -24.06
C ASN A 71 -3.79 -10.09 -24.06
N ASP A 72 -4.02 -9.25 -23.05
CA ASP A 72 -5.19 -8.36 -22.97
C ASP A 72 -5.14 -7.20 -23.97
N LEU A 73 -3.95 -6.87 -24.48
CA LEU A 73 -3.73 -5.81 -25.47
C LEU A 73 -3.21 -6.34 -26.80
N TRP A 74 -3.35 -7.65 -27.04
CA TRP A 74 -2.84 -8.26 -28.26
C TRP A 74 -3.64 -7.82 -29.50
N PHE A 75 -2.90 -7.35 -30.52
CA PHE A 75 -3.37 -7.14 -31.89
C PHE A 75 -2.18 -6.93 -32.82
N SER A 76 -2.34 -7.29 -34.09
CA SER A 76 -1.25 -7.38 -35.05
C SER A 76 -0.58 -6.04 -35.42
N ASN A 77 -1.27 -4.91 -35.28
CA ASN A 77 -0.80 -3.59 -35.73
C ASN A 77 -1.13 -2.47 -34.71
N ILE A 78 -0.68 -2.64 -33.46
CA ILE A 78 -0.90 -1.62 -32.44
C ILE A 78 -0.10 -0.35 -32.73
N LYS A 79 -0.76 0.80 -32.73
CA LYS A 79 -0.13 2.10 -32.84
C LYS A 79 0.18 2.68 -31.46
N GLU A 80 1.18 3.56 -31.37
CA GLU A 80 1.56 4.25 -30.14
C GLU A 80 0.33 4.87 -29.44
N VAL A 81 -0.55 5.53 -30.18
CA VAL A 81 -1.78 6.16 -29.64
C VAL A 81 -2.71 5.14 -28.96
N GLU A 82 -2.87 3.96 -29.54
CA GLU A 82 -3.75 2.90 -29.01
C GLU A 82 -3.18 2.34 -27.70
N ARG A 83 -1.87 2.16 -27.63
CA ARG A 83 -1.19 1.75 -26.39
C ARG A 83 -1.23 2.85 -25.32
N GLU A 84 -1.06 4.10 -25.69
CA GLU A 84 -1.14 5.24 -24.77
C GLU A 84 -2.55 5.44 -24.19
N ILE A 85 -3.60 5.19 -24.94
CA ILE A 85 -5.00 5.26 -24.48
C ILE A 85 -5.29 4.25 -23.35
N SER A 86 -4.57 3.14 -23.29
CA SER A 86 -4.69 2.18 -22.19
C SER A 86 -4.27 2.75 -20.81
N PHE A 87 -3.46 3.82 -20.80
CA PHE A 87 -3.08 4.54 -19.59
C PHE A 87 -4.22 5.47 -19.13
N ARG A 88 -5.17 4.93 -18.42
CA ARG A 88 -6.34 5.67 -17.92
C ARG A 88 -6.01 6.46 -16.65
N THR A 89 -6.81 7.52 -16.40
CA THR A 89 -6.79 8.33 -15.18
C THR A 89 -5.44 8.99 -14.88
N GLU A 90 -5.01 8.99 -13.60
CA GLU A 90 -3.73 9.57 -13.14
C GLU A 90 -2.51 8.98 -13.86
N CYS A 91 -2.60 7.74 -14.30
CA CYS A 91 -1.51 7.04 -14.96
C CYS A 91 -1.11 7.68 -16.29
N GLY A 92 -2.07 8.06 -17.10
CA GLY A 92 -1.83 8.79 -18.35
C GLY A 92 -1.15 10.14 -18.10
N LEU A 93 -1.57 10.84 -17.05
CA LEU A 93 -0.94 12.10 -16.65
C LEU A 93 0.53 11.93 -16.25
N TYR A 94 0.84 10.95 -15.35
CA TYR A 94 2.21 10.72 -14.90
C TYR A 94 3.12 10.25 -16.03
N TYR A 95 2.63 9.36 -16.88
CA TYR A 95 3.38 8.92 -18.06
C TYR A 95 3.60 10.08 -19.04
N SER A 96 2.64 11.02 -19.20
CA SER A 96 2.84 12.20 -20.04
C SER A 96 3.98 13.09 -19.55
N TYR A 97 4.11 13.29 -18.24
CA TYR A 97 5.24 14.02 -17.66
C TYR A 97 6.56 13.28 -17.86
N TYR A 98 6.57 11.97 -17.64
CA TYR A 98 7.74 11.14 -17.92
C TYR A 98 8.20 11.25 -19.38
N LYS A 99 7.26 11.15 -20.34
CA LYS A 99 7.55 11.31 -21.78
C LYS A 99 8.13 12.72 -22.09
N GLN A 100 7.57 13.77 -21.48
CA GLN A 100 8.08 15.14 -21.64
C GLN A 100 9.48 15.32 -21.03
N MET A 101 9.74 14.73 -19.87
CA MET A 101 11.05 14.80 -19.23
C MET A 101 12.14 14.12 -20.06
N ILE A 102 11.84 13.01 -20.70
CA ILE A 102 12.78 12.31 -21.60
C ILE A 102 13.05 13.12 -22.86
N GLN A 103 12.06 13.82 -23.41
CA GLN A 103 12.19 14.61 -24.62
C GLN A 103 12.86 15.97 -24.39
N ALA A 104 12.98 16.43 -23.15
CA ALA A 104 13.56 17.72 -22.81
C ALA A 104 15.09 17.68 -22.80
N ALA A 105 15.74 18.35 -23.75
CA ALA A 105 17.19 18.40 -23.88
C ALA A 105 17.95 18.91 -22.64
N SER A 106 17.34 19.75 -21.80
CA SER A 106 17.94 20.30 -20.57
C SER A 106 18.06 19.27 -19.44
N ILE A 107 17.20 18.26 -19.43
CA ILE A 107 17.23 17.18 -18.43
C ILE A 107 18.27 16.13 -18.83
N GLN A 108 18.54 15.97 -20.13
CA GLN A 108 19.64 15.13 -20.62
C GLN A 108 20.98 15.55 -20.05
N GLN A 109 21.24 16.83 -19.87
CA GLN A 109 22.50 17.32 -19.27
C GLN A 109 22.61 17.04 -17.75
N GLY A 110 21.48 16.96 -17.03
CA GLY A 110 21.46 16.64 -15.60
C GLY A 110 21.51 15.13 -15.29
N ILE A 111 21.05 14.27 -16.20
CA ILE A 111 20.94 12.82 -16.03
C ILE A 111 22.08 12.07 -16.76
N VAL A 112 22.83 12.71 -17.65
CA VAL A 112 23.94 12.12 -18.45
C VAL A 112 25.06 11.49 -17.59
N ASN A 113 25.10 11.77 -16.30
CA ASN A 113 26.03 11.09 -15.39
C ASN A 113 25.51 9.71 -14.89
N CYS A 114 24.38 9.24 -15.38
CA CYS A 114 23.83 7.91 -15.06
C CYS A 114 23.85 7.02 -16.33
N GLU A 115 25.06 6.60 -16.72
CA GLU A 115 25.33 5.86 -17.98
C GLU A 115 24.50 4.58 -18.19
N CYS A 116 24.07 3.89 -17.11
CA CYS A 116 23.29 2.67 -17.23
C CYS A 116 21.83 2.88 -17.67
N SER A 117 21.22 3.99 -17.34
CA SER A 117 19.82 4.27 -17.68
C SER A 117 19.66 4.67 -19.16
N CYS A 118 20.64 5.39 -19.70
CA CYS A 118 20.63 5.85 -21.09
C CYS A 118 20.75 4.71 -22.11
N VAL A 119 21.52 3.67 -21.81
CA VAL A 119 21.72 2.54 -22.74
C VAL A 119 20.45 1.72 -22.90
N LEU A 120 19.73 1.42 -21.80
CA LEU A 120 18.46 0.69 -21.87
C LEU A 120 17.38 1.50 -22.58
N GLN A 121 17.37 2.80 -22.38
CA GLN A 121 16.39 3.72 -22.96
C GLN A 121 16.57 3.91 -24.48
N GLN A 122 17.78 3.72 -25.00
CA GLN A 122 18.08 3.83 -26.42
C GLN A 122 17.55 2.62 -27.22
N TYR A 123 17.33 1.47 -26.54
CA TYR A 123 16.87 0.22 -27.16
C TYR A 123 15.39 -0.11 -26.91
N LEU A 124 14.76 0.51 -25.91
CA LEU A 124 13.35 0.30 -25.57
C LEU A 124 12.55 1.60 -25.72
N GLU A 125 11.39 1.52 -26.37
CA GLU A 125 10.45 2.63 -26.36
C GLU A 125 10.08 3.02 -24.92
N PRO A 126 9.89 4.32 -24.61
CA PRO A 126 9.61 4.80 -23.25
C PRO A 126 8.42 4.10 -22.56
N VAL A 127 7.41 3.72 -23.33
CA VAL A 127 6.24 2.99 -22.87
C VAL A 127 6.62 1.63 -22.27
N TYR A 128 7.40 0.85 -23.02
CA TYR A 128 7.80 -0.49 -22.58
C TYR A 128 8.72 -0.42 -21.37
N PHE A 129 9.68 0.51 -21.36
CA PHE A 129 10.53 0.69 -20.19
C PHE A 129 9.71 0.98 -18.92
N TYR A 130 8.73 1.87 -19.02
CA TYR A 130 7.86 2.24 -17.90
C TYR A 130 7.03 1.04 -17.39
N ILE A 131 6.40 0.29 -18.30
CA ILE A 131 5.56 -0.89 -17.97
C ILE A 131 6.41 -2.02 -17.40
N TYR A 132 7.52 -2.39 -18.05
CA TYR A 132 8.35 -3.50 -17.59
C TYR A 132 9.07 -3.21 -16.27
N THR A 133 9.37 -1.96 -15.96
CA THR A 133 9.84 -1.58 -14.63
C THR A 133 8.82 -1.92 -13.55
N LEU A 134 7.54 -1.71 -13.80
CA LEU A 134 6.47 -2.09 -12.86
C LEU A 134 6.37 -3.60 -12.68
N PHE A 135 6.50 -4.37 -13.75
CA PHE A 135 6.53 -5.83 -13.64
C PHE A 135 7.75 -6.32 -12.86
N GLY A 136 8.91 -5.69 -13.03
CA GLY A 136 10.09 -5.94 -12.20
C GLY A 136 9.86 -5.62 -10.72
N LEU A 137 9.15 -4.54 -10.41
CA LEU A 137 8.77 -4.21 -9.04
C LEU A 137 7.78 -5.22 -8.43
N GLN A 138 6.92 -5.86 -9.25
CA GLN A 138 6.08 -6.95 -8.76
C GLN A 138 6.91 -8.17 -8.34
N ALA A 139 8.00 -8.48 -9.03
CA ALA A 139 8.94 -9.51 -8.57
C ALA A 139 9.49 -9.16 -7.18
N VAL A 140 9.91 -7.92 -6.96
CA VAL A 140 10.38 -7.45 -5.64
C VAL A 140 9.31 -7.58 -4.57
N TYR A 141 8.05 -7.26 -4.91
CA TYR A 141 6.93 -7.39 -3.98
C TYR A 141 6.72 -8.84 -3.52
N VAL A 142 6.66 -9.78 -4.45
CA VAL A 142 6.49 -11.22 -4.15
C VAL A 142 7.67 -11.76 -3.36
N ILE A 143 8.90 -11.37 -3.70
CA ILE A 143 10.11 -11.74 -2.94
C ILE A 143 10.01 -11.22 -1.51
N ALA A 144 9.55 -9.99 -1.30
CA ALA A 144 9.40 -9.42 0.04
C ALA A 144 8.34 -10.15 0.88
N LEU A 145 7.20 -10.53 0.30
CA LEU A 145 6.18 -11.35 0.96
C LEU A 145 6.72 -12.75 1.32
N TYR A 146 7.41 -13.38 0.37
CA TYR A 146 8.07 -14.67 0.57
C TYR A 146 9.04 -14.62 1.74
N VAL A 147 9.94 -13.63 1.73
CA VAL A 147 10.95 -13.43 2.79
C VAL A 147 10.30 -13.16 4.13
N THR A 148 9.26 -12.33 4.19
CA THR A 148 8.54 -12.05 5.44
C THR A 148 7.95 -13.31 6.04
N SER A 149 7.27 -14.14 5.25
CA SER A 149 6.70 -15.40 5.70
C SER A 149 7.76 -16.40 6.14
N TRP A 150 8.87 -16.49 5.39
CA TRP A 150 10.02 -17.31 5.76
C TRP A 150 10.68 -16.88 7.07
N LEU A 151 10.87 -15.57 7.26
CA LEU A 151 11.43 -15.03 8.50
C LEU A 151 10.59 -15.40 9.73
N LEU A 152 9.26 -15.31 9.60
CA LEU A 152 8.32 -15.62 10.68
C LEU A 152 8.29 -17.12 11.03
N SER A 153 8.23 -17.99 10.01
CA SER A 153 8.07 -19.44 10.22
C SER A 153 9.39 -20.20 10.42
N GLY A 154 10.50 -19.64 9.91
CA GLY A 154 11.81 -20.27 9.85
C GLY A 154 11.95 -21.32 8.73
N THR A 155 10.96 -21.47 7.84
CA THR A 155 10.99 -22.44 6.72
C THR A 155 10.66 -21.75 5.40
N TRP A 156 11.44 -22.00 4.35
CA TRP A 156 11.20 -21.45 3.01
C TRP A 156 9.89 -21.96 2.37
N LEU A 157 9.35 -23.12 2.82
CA LEU A 157 8.05 -23.64 2.40
C LEU A 157 6.90 -22.66 2.69
N SER A 158 6.99 -21.93 3.79
CA SER A 158 6.03 -20.87 4.12
C SER A 158 6.06 -19.73 3.08
N GLY A 159 7.25 -19.33 2.66
CA GLY A 159 7.40 -18.34 1.60
C GLY A 159 6.80 -18.81 0.27
N LEU A 160 7.06 -20.06 -0.11
CA LEU A 160 6.48 -20.68 -1.32
C LEU A 160 4.94 -20.66 -1.27
N LEU A 161 4.35 -21.06 -0.14
CA LEU A 161 2.90 -21.06 0.02
C LEU A 161 2.31 -19.63 -0.02
N ALA A 162 3.00 -18.64 0.59
CA ALA A 162 2.60 -17.24 0.53
C ALA A 162 2.59 -16.71 -0.91
N ALA A 163 3.62 -17.01 -1.69
CA ALA A 163 3.71 -16.62 -3.11
C ALA A 163 2.63 -17.31 -3.97
N CYS A 164 2.38 -18.59 -3.74
CA CYS A 164 1.31 -19.30 -4.45
C CYS A 164 -0.07 -18.73 -4.16
N TRP A 165 -0.38 -18.43 -2.89
CA TRP A 165 -1.64 -17.75 -2.54
C TRP A 165 -1.75 -16.36 -3.13
N TYR A 166 -0.64 -15.61 -3.18
CA TYR A 166 -0.62 -14.29 -3.78
C TYR A 166 -1.00 -14.34 -5.27
N ILE A 167 -0.41 -15.28 -6.02
CA ILE A 167 -0.65 -15.44 -7.46
C ILE A 167 -2.09 -15.91 -7.71
N THR A 168 -2.56 -16.92 -7.00
CA THR A 168 -3.90 -17.51 -7.20
C THR A 168 -5.04 -16.56 -6.78
N ASN A 169 -4.78 -15.60 -5.89
CA ASN A 169 -5.74 -14.57 -5.48
C ASN A 169 -5.42 -13.20 -6.08
N ARG A 170 -4.76 -13.11 -7.25
CA ARG A 170 -4.27 -11.85 -7.83
C ARG A 170 -5.34 -10.76 -7.96
N ILE A 171 -6.60 -11.10 -8.27
CA ILE A 171 -7.73 -10.17 -8.34
C ILE A 171 -7.92 -9.37 -7.04
N ASP A 172 -7.56 -9.96 -5.90
CA ASP A 172 -7.72 -9.37 -4.59
C ASP A 172 -6.39 -8.96 -3.93
N THR A 173 -5.24 -9.43 -4.44
CA THR A 173 -3.92 -9.18 -3.87
C THR A 173 -3.10 -8.11 -4.61
N THR A 174 -3.40 -7.85 -5.88
CA THR A 174 -2.68 -6.84 -6.67
C THR A 174 -3.62 -5.92 -7.44
N ARG A 175 -3.15 -4.71 -7.74
CA ARG A 175 -3.84 -3.75 -8.61
C ARG A 175 -3.23 -3.64 -10.00
N VAL A 176 -2.11 -4.30 -10.24
CA VAL A 176 -1.39 -4.23 -11.52
C VAL A 176 -2.27 -4.66 -12.68
N GLU A 177 -3.16 -5.64 -12.45
CA GLU A 177 -4.09 -6.17 -13.43
C GLU A 177 -5.10 -5.13 -13.95
N PHE A 178 -5.60 -4.25 -13.08
CA PHE A 178 -6.64 -3.29 -13.44
C PHE A 178 -6.10 -1.98 -14.00
N THR A 179 -4.95 -1.54 -13.47
CA THR A 179 -4.40 -0.23 -13.82
C THR A 179 -2.90 -0.25 -13.54
N ILE A 180 -2.13 -0.66 -14.53
CA ILE A 180 -0.71 -0.94 -14.42
C ILE A 180 0.09 0.19 -13.78
N PRO A 181 0.03 1.45 -14.25
CA PRO A 181 0.96 2.47 -13.76
C PRO A 181 0.42 3.31 -12.60
N LEU A 182 -0.40 2.75 -11.69
CA LEU A 182 -0.77 3.45 -10.47
C LEU A 182 0.42 3.65 -9.54
N ARG A 183 0.48 4.78 -8.85
CA ARG A 183 1.50 5.09 -7.82
C ARG A 183 1.60 4.01 -6.74
N GLU A 184 0.49 3.36 -6.41
CA GLU A 184 0.43 2.23 -5.48
C GLU A 184 1.32 1.06 -5.95
N ASN A 185 1.33 0.75 -7.25
CA ASN A 185 2.13 -0.33 -7.81
C ASN A 185 3.64 -0.05 -7.76
N TRP A 186 4.03 1.22 -7.76
CA TRP A 186 5.41 1.64 -7.51
C TRP A 186 5.79 1.58 -6.03
N ALA A 187 4.86 1.92 -5.14
CA ALA A 187 5.13 2.11 -3.73
C ALA A 187 5.06 0.82 -2.90
N LEU A 188 4.05 -0.03 -3.15
CA LEU A 188 3.80 -1.24 -2.35
C LEU A 188 4.97 -2.21 -2.28
N PRO A 189 5.77 -2.44 -3.34
CA PRO A 189 6.97 -3.27 -3.24
C PRO A 189 7.97 -2.77 -2.20
N PHE A 190 8.23 -1.48 -2.14
CA PHE A 190 9.12 -0.89 -1.14
C PHE A 190 8.54 -0.95 0.27
N PHE A 191 7.22 -0.81 0.41
CA PHE A 191 6.53 -0.98 1.69
C PHE A 191 6.62 -2.43 2.18
N ALA A 192 6.48 -3.42 1.30
CA ALA A 192 6.65 -4.83 1.64
C ALA A 192 8.10 -5.14 2.06
N VAL A 193 9.10 -4.58 1.37
CA VAL A 193 10.52 -4.68 1.76
C VAL A 193 10.75 -4.05 3.13
N GLN A 194 10.11 -2.90 3.42
CA GLN A 194 10.18 -2.26 4.73
C GLN A 194 9.61 -3.18 5.83
N ILE A 195 8.44 -3.78 5.61
CA ILE A 195 7.82 -4.73 6.57
C ILE A 195 8.73 -5.93 6.79
N ALA A 196 9.31 -6.51 5.73
CA ALA A 196 10.26 -7.62 5.83
C ALA A 196 11.50 -7.25 6.66
N ALA A 197 12.07 -6.08 6.42
CA ALA A 197 13.22 -5.58 7.14
C ALA A 197 12.90 -5.29 8.62
N ILE A 198 11.74 -4.71 8.93
CA ILE A 198 11.29 -4.49 10.31
C ILE A 198 11.02 -5.83 11.02
N THR A 199 10.41 -6.80 10.32
CA THR A 199 10.21 -8.16 10.84
C THR A 199 11.55 -8.80 11.20
N TYR A 200 12.56 -8.67 10.34
CA TYR A 200 13.93 -9.15 10.63
C TYR A 200 14.56 -8.40 11.82
N LEU A 201 14.36 -7.08 11.91
CA LEU A 201 14.87 -6.26 13.02
C LEU A 201 14.36 -6.75 14.40
N PHE A 202 13.12 -7.22 14.47
CA PHE A 202 12.53 -7.70 15.72
C PHE A 202 12.91 -9.13 16.10
N ARG A 203 13.68 -9.84 15.29
CA ARG A 203 14.20 -11.16 15.68
C ARG A 203 15.13 -11.05 16.89
N SER A 204 15.08 -12.10 17.72
CA SER A 204 16.02 -12.28 18.85
C SER A 204 17.42 -12.57 18.31
N HIS A 205 18.46 -12.13 19.03
CA HIS A 205 19.88 -12.46 18.80
C HIS A 205 20.47 -11.95 17.47
N LEU A 206 20.12 -10.72 17.06
CA LEU A 206 20.81 -10.05 15.96
C LEU A 206 22.19 -9.54 16.38
N GLN A 207 23.21 -9.77 15.54
CA GLN A 207 24.52 -9.16 15.72
C GLN A 207 24.45 -7.63 15.47
N PRO A 208 25.28 -6.81 16.15
CA PRO A 208 25.25 -5.35 15.98
C PRO A 208 25.46 -4.89 14.53
N ALA A 209 26.28 -5.61 13.75
CA ALA A 209 26.48 -5.32 12.34
C ALA A 209 25.20 -5.59 11.51
N GLN A 210 24.51 -6.71 11.76
CA GLN A 210 23.26 -7.06 11.10
C GLN A 210 22.16 -6.04 11.43
N GLU A 211 22.09 -5.59 12.69
CA GLU A 211 21.13 -4.58 13.11
C GLU A 211 21.34 -3.25 12.35
N ARG A 212 22.60 -2.80 12.18
CA ARG A 212 22.92 -1.59 11.42
C ARG A 212 22.49 -1.69 9.94
N TRP A 213 22.83 -2.79 9.28
CA TRP A 213 22.44 -3.01 7.89
C TRP A 213 20.93 -3.11 7.72
N THR A 214 20.24 -3.74 8.68
CA THR A 214 18.78 -3.82 8.67
C THR A 214 18.14 -2.43 8.85
N LEU A 215 18.66 -1.61 9.76
CA LEU A 215 18.18 -0.23 9.93
C LEU A 215 18.41 0.60 8.67
N LEU A 216 19.53 0.42 7.99
CA LEU A 216 19.78 1.05 6.70
C LEU A 216 18.77 0.58 5.64
N ALA A 217 18.51 -0.72 5.57
CA ALA A 217 17.50 -1.27 4.66
C ALA A 217 16.09 -0.71 4.94
N VAL A 218 15.71 -0.58 6.23
CA VAL A 218 14.45 0.06 6.63
C VAL A 218 14.42 1.52 6.18
N PHE A 219 15.52 2.26 6.36
CA PHE A 219 15.60 3.67 5.94
C PHE A 219 15.43 3.82 4.43
N VAL A 220 16.17 3.03 3.65
CA VAL A 220 16.10 3.08 2.16
C VAL A 220 14.70 2.68 1.68
N ALA A 221 14.13 1.62 2.23
CA ALA A 221 12.78 1.20 1.86
C ALA A 221 11.71 2.24 2.25
N THR A 222 11.85 2.87 3.43
CA THR A 222 10.97 3.97 3.87
C THR A 222 11.09 5.18 2.95
N PHE A 223 12.31 5.54 2.57
CA PHE A 223 12.59 6.64 1.66
C PHE A 223 11.96 6.41 0.29
N LEU A 224 12.20 5.24 -0.33
CA LEU A 224 11.65 4.90 -1.64
C LEU A 224 10.13 4.80 -1.62
N PHE A 225 9.55 4.21 -0.56
CA PHE A 225 8.12 4.17 -0.36
C PHE A 225 7.50 5.57 -0.26
N SER A 226 8.15 6.46 0.50
CA SER A 226 7.66 7.82 0.71
C SER A 226 7.81 8.69 -0.53
N LEU A 227 8.84 8.45 -1.35
CA LEU A 227 9.10 9.18 -2.58
C LEU A 227 8.06 8.88 -3.67
N THR A 228 7.60 7.64 -3.74
CA THR A 228 6.77 7.15 -4.86
C THR A 228 5.27 7.35 -4.66
N TRP A 229 4.79 7.48 -3.43
CA TRP A 229 3.34 7.55 -3.17
C TRP A 229 3.00 8.51 -2.03
N GLN A 230 2.18 9.49 -2.29
CA GLN A 230 1.82 10.52 -1.31
C GLN A 230 0.99 9.99 -0.14
N PHE A 231 0.20 8.93 -0.34
CA PHE A 231 -0.58 8.26 0.70
C PHE A 231 0.26 7.45 1.71
N ASN A 232 1.59 7.39 1.50
CA ASN A 232 2.54 6.73 2.40
C ASN A 232 2.41 7.18 3.85
N GLN A 233 2.11 8.47 4.06
CA GLN A 233 2.00 9.08 5.40
C GLN A 233 0.91 8.42 6.24
N PHE A 234 -0.22 8.08 5.62
CA PHE A 234 -1.31 7.36 6.29
C PHE A 234 -0.93 5.91 6.62
N MET A 235 -0.29 5.21 5.68
CA MET A 235 0.17 3.84 5.89
C MET A 235 1.23 3.75 7.01
N MET A 236 2.19 4.67 7.00
CA MET A 236 3.21 4.75 8.05
C MET A 236 2.64 5.22 9.39
N LEU A 237 1.56 6.01 9.41
CA LEU A 237 0.86 6.35 10.65
C LEU A 237 0.22 5.11 11.28
N ILE A 238 -0.42 4.25 10.48
CA ILE A 238 -0.95 2.96 10.95
C ILE A 238 0.17 2.10 11.51
N GLN A 239 1.31 2.03 10.82
CA GLN A 239 2.49 1.30 11.28
C GLN A 239 3.06 1.89 12.58
N ALA A 240 3.15 3.21 12.70
CA ALA A 240 3.59 3.90 13.91
C ALA A 240 2.64 3.65 15.09
N LEU A 241 1.33 3.62 14.84
CA LEU A 241 0.31 3.26 15.83
C LEU A 241 0.47 1.79 16.29
N ALA A 242 0.72 0.87 15.35
CA ALA A 242 1.00 -0.53 15.67
C ALA A 242 2.23 -0.67 16.60
N LEU A 243 3.31 0.02 16.25
CA LEU A 243 4.53 0.06 17.08
C LEU A 243 4.28 0.67 18.46
N PHE A 244 3.47 1.73 18.53
CA PHE A 244 3.10 2.39 19.79
C PHE A 244 2.30 1.47 20.70
N ILE A 245 1.29 0.77 20.19
CA ILE A 245 0.48 -0.18 20.96
C ILE A 245 1.37 -1.30 21.53
N LEU A 246 2.20 -1.91 20.69
CA LEU A 246 3.06 -3.02 21.11
C LEU A 246 4.15 -2.60 22.14
N ASP A 247 4.66 -1.38 22.03
CA ASP A 247 5.61 -0.83 23.01
C ASP A 247 4.92 -0.50 24.33
N CYS A 248 3.70 0.00 24.31
CA CYS A 248 2.91 0.25 25.53
C CYS A 248 2.68 -1.02 26.35
N PHE A 249 2.50 -2.17 25.69
CA PHE A 249 2.33 -3.47 26.36
C PHE A 249 3.65 -4.22 26.60
N ASP A 250 4.79 -3.58 26.38
CA ASP A 250 6.14 -4.15 26.58
C ASP A 250 6.38 -5.47 25.79
N ILE A 251 5.83 -5.54 24.59
CA ILE A 251 6.01 -6.67 23.66
C ILE A 251 7.22 -6.44 22.77
N LEU A 252 7.50 -5.17 22.40
CA LEU A 252 8.64 -4.80 21.57
C LEU A 252 9.77 -4.14 22.38
N PRO A 253 11.04 -4.31 21.96
CA PRO A 253 12.18 -3.63 22.55
C PRO A 253 12.10 -2.11 22.27
N THR A 254 11.89 -1.31 23.31
CA THR A 254 11.69 0.15 23.22
C THR A 254 12.81 0.88 22.45
N ALA A 255 14.06 0.43 22.59
CA ALA A 255 15.21 1.02 21.88
C ALA A 255 15.10 0.87 20.36
N LYS A 256 14.69 -0.31 19.87
CA LYS A 256 14.49 -0.57 18.43
C LYS A 256 13.31 0.25 17.88
N VAL A 257 12.22 0.31 18.65
CA VAL A 257 11.03 1.12 18.28
C VAL A 257 11.38 2.60 18.19
N THR A 258 12.18 3.14 19.12
CA THR A 258 12.64 4.52 19.08
C THR A 258 13.44 4.83 17.79
N ARG A 259 14.33 3.92 17.40
CA ARG A 259 15.10 4.07 16.16
C ARG A 259 14.20 4.05 14.91
N LEU A 260 13.14 3.24 14.90
CA LEU A 260 12.17 3.21 13.80
C LEU A 260 11.42 4.54 13.66
N TYR A 261 11.00 5.18 14.76
CA TYR A 261 10.39 6.53 14.67
C TYR A 261 11.35 7.58 14.11
N ILE A 262 12.62 7.53 14.53
CA ILE A 262 13.65 8.43 14.00
C ILE A 262 13.86 8.19 12.51
N ILE A 263 13.90 6.94 12.05
CA ILE A 263 14.02 6.57 10.64
C ILE A 263 12.84 7.08 9.83
N GLN A 264 11.61 6.91 10.32
CA GLN A 264 10.43 7.43 9.64
C GLN A 264 10.46 8.95 9.50
N ILE A 265 10.82 9.67 10.55
CA ILE A 265 10.96 11.14 10.50
C ILE A 265 12.06 11.55 9.52
N SER A 266 13.25 10.96 9.62
CA SER A 266 14.39 11.32 8.78
C SER A 266 14.16 10.99 7.31
N GLY A 267 13.53 9.85 7.00
CA GLY A 267 13.14 9.48 5.64
C GLY A 267 12.15 10.47 5.04
N LEU A 268 11.12 10.85 5.78
CA LEU A 268 10.13 11.85 5.34
C LEU A 268 10.75 13.25 5.17
N LEU A 269 11.64 13.67 6.05
CA LEU A 269 12.31 14.96 5.91
C LEU A 269 13.23 15.00 4.68
N LEU A 270 13.90 13.87 4.38
CA LEU A 270 14.70 13.77 3.16
C LEU A 270 13.83 13.84 1.90
N VAL A 271 12.68 13.14 1.87
CA VAL A 271 11.72 13.25 0.76
C VAL A 271 11.17 14.66 0.64
N CYS A 272 10.85 15.30 1.76
CA CYS A 272 10.38 16.69 1.79
C CYS A 272 11.40 17.64 1.15
N ALA A 273 12.68 17.49 1.49
CA ALA A 273 13.75 18.30 0.91
C ALA A 273 13.89 18.07 -0.60
N LEU A 274 13.81 16.83 -1.07
CA LEU A 274 13.87 16.49 -2.49
C LEU A 274 12.63 16.96 -3.28
N GLN A 275 11.48 17.07 -2.60
CA GLN A 275 10.23 17.62 -3.18
C GLN A 275 10.10 19.13 -2.95
N PHE A 276 11.20 19.87 -2.89
CA PHE A 276 11.21 21.33 -2.74
C PHE A 276 10.41 21.83 -1.51
N PHE A 277 10.60 21.16 -0.38
CA PHE A 277 9.93 21.45 0.89
C PHE A 277 8.41 21.34 0.82
N ASN A 278 7.93 20.24 0.27
CA ASN A 278 6.49 19.96 0.17
C ASN A 278 5.81 20.10 1.54
N SER A 279 4.97 21.12 1.66
CA SER A 279 4.29 21.51 2.90
C SER A 279 3.34 20.44 3.44
N MET A 280 2.78 19.60 2.56
CA MET A 280 1.90 18.48 2.97
C MET A 280 2.65 17.44 3.81
N ILE A 281 3.94 17.20 3.52
CA ILE A 281 4.77 16.27 4.29
C ILE A 281 5.05 16.86 5.69
N LEU A 282 5.45 18.13 5.75
CA LEU A 282 5.75 18.80 7.02
C LEU A 282 4.52 18.92 7.91
N GLY A 283 3.36 19.22 7.34
CA GLY A 283 2.07 19.30 8.03
C GLY A 283 1.45 17.96 8.38
N SER A 284 2.12 16.81 8.07
CA SER A 284 1.55 15.49 8.28
C SER A 284 1.35 15.12 9.73
N LEU A 285 0.27 14.38 9.98
CA LEU A 285 -0.02 13.85 11.32
C LEU A 285 1.04 12.83 11.77
N LEU A 286 1.68 12.13 10.84
CA LEU A 286 2.71 11.13 11.13
C LEU A 286 3.96 11.76 11.77
N ILE A 287 4.50 12.84 11.21
CA ILE A 287 5.66 13.54 11.79
C ILE A 287 5.31 14.04 13.18
N SER A 288 4.13 14.65 13.33
CA SER A 288 3.63 15.15 14.62
C SER A 288 3.47 14.03 15.64
N PHE A 289 2.95 12.88 15.25
CA PHE A 289 2.75 11.70 16.11
C PHE A 289 4.08 11.10 16.56
N ASN A 290 4.99 10.84 15.63
CA ASN A 290 6.31 10.28 15.95
C ASN A 290 7.13 11.22 16.86
N ALA A 291 7.12 12.53 16.58
CA ALA A 291 7.77 13.53 17.42
C ALA A 291 7.16 13.58 18.82
N SER A 292 5.83 13.52 18.93
CA SER A 292 5.11 13.52 20.19
C SER A 292 5.41 12.29 21.05
N ILE A 293 5.55 11.10 20.45
CA ILE A 293 5.97 9.90 21.17
C ILE A 293 7.39 10.08 21.73
N LEU A 294 8.32 10.59 20.91
CA LEU A 294 9.70 10.84 21.36
C LEU A 294 9.74 11.84 22.53
N ILE A 295 8.97 12.94 22.45
CA ILE A 295 8.85 13.93 23.53
C ILE A 295 8.19 13.30 24.77
N ALA A 296 7.08 12.58 24.62
CA ALA A 296 6.37 11.97 25.74
C ALA A 296 7.25 10.96 26.50
N ARG A 297 8.13 10.24 25.80
CA ARG A 297 9.10 9.31 26.42
C ARG A 297 10.16 10.04 27.25
N THR A 298 10.57 11.24 26.89
CA THR A 298 11.51 12.01 27.71
C THR A 298 10.86 12.53 28.99
N ILE A 299 9.56 12.83 28.95
CA ILE A 299 8.77 13.30 30.09
C ILE A 299 8.44 12.14 31.03
N GLN A 300 7.95 11.03 30.50
CA GLN A 300 7.49 9.88 31.29
C GLN A 300 8.49 8.70 31.26
N LYS A 301 9.55 8.78 32.05
CA LYS A 301 10.60 7.74 32.10
C LYS A 301 10.19 6.43 32.82
N ASN A 302 9.15 6.45 33.66
CA ASN A 302 8.78 5.34 34.57
C ASN A 302 7.44 4.66 34.23
N LEU A 303 7.11 4.50 32.95
CA LEU A 303 5.86 3.86 32.51
C LEU A 303 5.67 2.43 33.03
N LYS A 304 6.76 1.65 33.09
CA LYS A 304 6.79 0.20 33.34
C LYS A 304 6.83 -0.19 34.83
N LYS A 305 6.86 0.78 35.78
CA LYS A 305 6.96 0.51 37.22
C LYS A 305 5.64 0.72 37.95
N GLY A 306 5.29 -0.20 38.88
CA GLY A 306 4.11 -0.07 39.75
C GLY A 306 3.16 -1.26 39.71
N SER A 307 2.06 -1.19 40.49
CA SER A 307 0.98 -2.18 40.49
C SER A 307 0.18 -2.15 39.20
N LEU A 308 -0.60 -3.17 38.89
CA LEU A 308 -1.43 -3.29 37.68
C LEU A 308 -2.27 -2.03 37.42
N LEU A 309 -3.00 -1.53 38.43
CA LEU A 309 -3.86 -0.35 38.31
C LEU A 309 -3.04 0.91 38.03
N SER A 310 -1.88 1.07 38.71
CA SER A 310 -0.96 2.17 38.49
C SER A 310 -0.36 2.15 37.07
N ARG A 311 -0.02 0.98 36.55
CA ARG A 311 0.49 0.82 35.16
C ARG A 311 -0.58 1.16 34.14
N LEU A 312 -1.80 0.65 34.32
CA LEU A 312 -2.91 0.95 33.45
C LEU A 312 -3.22 2.47 33.43
N GLY A 313 -3.27 3.11 34.60
CA GLY A 313 -3.43 4.56 34.71
C GLY A 313 -2.31 5.34 34.01
N LYS A 314 -1.03 4.91 34.15
CA LYS A 314 0.10 5.49 33.43
C LYS A 314 0.01 5.32 31.92
N LEU A 315 -0.44 4.15 31.44
CA LEU A 315 -0.64 3.91 29.99
C LEU A 315 -1.73 4.81 29.41
N ILE A 316 -2.88 4.93 30.11
CA ILE A 316 -3.96 5.84 29.69
C ILE A 316 -3.45 7.27 29.64
N LEU A 317 -2.75 7.72 30.70
CA LEU A 317 -2.16 9.06 30.75
C LEU A 317 -1.13 9.26 29.62
N HIS A 318 -0.31 8.25 29.32
CA HIS A 318 0.66 8.31 28.21
C HIS A 318 -0.03 8.42 26.86
N ALA A 319 -1.08 7.65 26.60
CA ALA A 319 -1.86 7.72 25.38
C ALA A 319 -2.54 9.08 25.22
N LEU A 320 -3.11 9.64 26.30
CA LEU A 320 -3.70 10.98 26.30
C LEU A 320 -2.64 12.06 26.08
N LEU A 321 -1.49 11.94 26.71
CA LEU A 321 -0.37 12.87 26.54
C LEU A 321 0.13 12.87 25.09
N VAL A 322 0.36 11.69 24.50
CA VAL A 322 0.79 11.57 23.10
C VAL A 322 -0.25 12.15 22.16
N SER A 323 -1.54 11.85 22.36
CA SER A 323 -2.63 12.39 21.54
C SER A 323 -2.71 13.91 21.61
N SER A 324 -2.65 14.47 22.82
CA SER A 324 -2.66 15.92 23.04
C SER A 324 -1.46 16.63 22.44
N LEU A 325 -0.25 16.07 22.64
CA LEU A 325 0.97 16.57 22.03
C LEU A 325 0.92 16.51 20.50
N THR A 326 0.38 15.42 19.93
CA THR A 326 0.24 15.28 18.49
C THR A 326 -0.61 16.41 17.90
N LEU A 327 -1.75 16.72 18.53
CA LEU A 327 -2.62 17.78 18.08
C LEU A 327 -1.95 19.17 18.25
N LEU A 328 -1.25 19.39 19.37
CA LEU A 328 -0.53 20.65 19.62
C LEU A 328 0.61 20.84 18.61
N VAL A 329 1.47 19.85 18.43
CA VAL A 329 2.60 19.90 17.49
C VAL A 329 2.10 20.10 16.06
N ASN A 330 1.04 19.39 15.66
CA ASN A 330 0.47 19.54 14.34
C ASN A 330 -0.12 20.95 14.09
N LYS A 331 -0.87 21.48 15.07
CA LYS A 331 -1.38 22.87 15.01
C LYS A 331 -0.25 23.89 14.96
N PHE A 332 0.81 23.68 15.74
CA PHE A 332 1.97 24.57 15.77
C PHE A 332 2.71 24.60 14.43
N ILE A 333 2.98 23.42 13.84
CA ILE A 333 3.61 23.30 12.51
C ILE A 333 2.76 23.97 11.44
N LYS A 334 1.45 23.69 11.41
CA LYS A 334 0.52 24.29 10.45
C LYS A 334 0.46 25.82 10.58
N LYS A 335 0.48 26.34 11.81
CA LYS A 335 0.48 27.79 12.06
C LYS A 335 1.76 28.47 11.58
N ILE A 336 2.94 27.86 11.82
CA ILE A 336 4.23 28.39 11.34
C ILE A 336 4.30 28.41 9.82
N LEU A 337 3.82 27.34 9.18
CA LEU A 337 3.89 27.19 7.72
C LEU A 337 2.71 27.85 7.01
N ASN A 338 1.81 28.53 7.72
CA ASN A 338 0.56 29.11 7.19
C ASN A 338 -0.25 28.13 6.33
N LEU A 339 -0.29 26.85 6.74
CA LEU A 339 -1.02 25.81 6.02
C LEU A 339 -2.51 25.87 6.38
N GLU A 340 -3.35 25.98 5.36
CA GLU A 340 -4.77 25.74 5.53
C GLU A 340 -5.03 24.27 5.87
N SER A 341 -5.94 24.01 6.81
CA SER A 341 -6.37 22.65 7.10
C SER A 341 -7.27 22.17 5.96
N ASP A 342 -6.82 21.16 5.25
CA ASP A 342 -7.66 20.50 4.26
C ASP A 342 -8.62 19.55 4.97
N GLU A 343 -9.87 19.96 5.10
CA GLU A 343 -10.91 19.23 5.85
C GLU A 343 -11.60 18.14 5.00
N HIS A 344 -11.27 17.99 3.72
CA HIS A 344 -12.02 17.11 2.82
C HIS A 344 -12.02 15.64 3.29
N ILE A 345 -10.92 15.15 3.84
CA ILE A 345 -10.81 13.79 4.39
C ILE A 345 -11.75 13.63 5.60
N PHE A 346 -11.82 14.62 6.48
CA PHE A 346 -12.71 14.58 7.64
C PHE A 346 -14.18 14.66 7.23
N LYS A 347 -14.52 15.47 6.22
CA LYS A 347 -15.87 15.54 5.65
C LYS A 347 -16.26 14.19 5.03
N PHE A 348 -15.35 13.59 4.27
CA PHE A 348 -15.55 12.25 3.72
C PHE A 348 -15.77 11.19 4.81
N LEU A 349 -14.93 11.15 5.85
CA LEU A 349 -15.06 10.20 6.95
C LEU A 349 -16.38 10.42 7.73
N LYS A 350 -16.74 11.67 8.03
CA LYS A 350 -18.02 12.00 8.66
C LYS A 350 -19.22 11.47 7.85
N ALA A 351 -19.21 11.74 6.55
CA ALA A 351 -20.27 11.30 5.65
C ALA A 351 -20.31 9.77 5.55
N LYS A 352 -19.16 9.11 5.46
CA LYS A 352 -19.05 7.65 5.36
C LYS A 352 -19.60 6.92 6.58
N PHE A 353 -19.39 7.45 7.78
CA PHE A 353 -19.86 6.85 9.02
C PHE A 353 -21.24 7.38 9.48
N GLY A 354 -21.94 8.12 8.62
CA GLY A 354 -23.31 8.58 8.89
C GLY A 354 -23.42 9.73 9.90
N PHE A 355 -22.30 10.44 10.20
CA PHE A 355 -22.30 11.59 11.12
C PHE A 355 -22.74 12.90 10.44
N GLY A 356 -23.68 12.83 9.52
CA GLY A 356 -24.32 13.95 8.83
C GLY A 356 -24.37 13.77 7.32
N ALA A 357 -25.44 14.28 6.70
CA ALA A 357 -25.55 14.40 5.26
C ALA A 357 -24.56 15.45 4.76
N THR A 358 -23.75 15.12 3.77
CA THR A 358 -22.86 16.07 3.14
C THR A 358 -23.36 16.42 1.74
N ARG A 359 -23.50 17.71 1.48
CA ARG A 359 -23.70 18.27 0.12
C ARG A 359 -22.39 18.68 -0.52
N ASP A 360 -21.29 18.30 0.11
CA ASP A 360 -19.95 18.58 -0.42
C ASP A 360 -19.72 17.67 -1.65
N PHE A 361 -19.49 18.31 -2.79
CA PHE A 361 -19.30 17.61 -4.06
C PHE A 361 -18.15 16.60 -4.00
N ASP A 362 -17.02 16.98 -3.39
CA ASP A 362 -15.83 16.14 -3.32
C ASP A 362 -16.07 14.91 -2.44
N ALA A 363 -16.69 15.10 -1.26
CA ALA A 363 -17.00 14.00 -0.36
C ALA A 363 -18.01 13.02 -0.99
N SER A 364 -19.02 13.56 -1.68
CA SER A 364 -20.04 12.75 -2.37
C SER A 364 -19.44 11.99 -3.55
N LEU A 365 -18.54 12.60 -4.30
CA LEU A 365 -17.84 11.95 -5.43
C LEU A 365 -17.06 10.72 -4.94
N TYR A 366 -16.35 10.82 -3.80
CA TYR A 366 -15.65 9.68 -3.21
C TYR A 366 -16.59 8.61 -2.67
N LEU A 367 -17.71 9.01 -2.04
CA LEU A 367 -18.68 8.06 -1.47
C LEU A 367 -19.37 7.21 -2.53
N CYS A 368 -19.59 7.77 -3.71
CA CYS A 368 -20.25 7.11 -4.82
C CYS A 368 -19.31 6.20 -5.64
N GLU A 369 -17.99 6.31 -5.44
CA GLU A 369 -17.03 5.40 -6.06
C GLU A 369 -16.97 4.07 -5.31
N GLU A 370 -17.19 2.95 -6.00
CA GLU A 370 -17.14 1.60 -5.44
C GLU A 370 -15.83 1.31 -4.69
N ALA A 371 -14.72 1.88 -5.17
CA ALA A 371 -13.40 1.72 -4.55
C ALA A 371 -13.34 2.19 -3.09
N PHE A 372 -14.16 3.14 -2.71
CA PHE A 372 -14.26 3.66 -1.34
C PHE A 372 -15.43 3.06 -0.55
N GLY A 373 -16.21 2.17 -1.14
CA GLY A 373 -17.26 1.41 -0.48
C GLY A 373 -16.72 0.41 0.55
N LEU A 374 -17.63 -0.29 1.23
CA LEU A 374 -17.29 -1.42 2.09
C LEU A 374 -16.79 -2.60 1.26
N LEU A 375 -16.01 -3.47 1.87
CA LEU A 375 -15.50 -4.66 1.20
C LEU A 375 -16.69 -5.60 0.83
N PRO A 376 -16.86 -5.97 -0.45
CA PRO A 376 -17.98 -6.81 -0.88
C PRO A 376 -17.81 -8.25 -0.42
N LEU A 377 -18.90 -8.92 -0.13
CA LEU A 377 -18.93 -10.32 0.35
C LEU A 377 -18.32 -11.30 -0.67
N ASN A 378 -18.39 -10.99 -1.96
CA ASN A 378 -17.78 -11.80 -3.02
C ASN A 378 -16.26 -11.96 -2.86
N THR A 379 -15.58 -11.00 -2.23
CA THR A 379 -14.15 -11.10 -1.91
C THR A 379 -13.88 -12.27 -0.96
N PHE A 380 -14.71 -12.42 0.08
CA PHE A 380 -14.55 -13.53 1.03
C PHE A 380 -14.82 -14.88 0.38
N SER A 381 -15.80 -14.96 -0.53
CA SER A 381 -16.06 -16.18 -1.30
C SER A 381 -14.84 -16.61 -2.10
N ARG A 382 -14.25 -15.69 -2.89
CA ARG A 382 -13.04 -15.98 -3.68
C ARG A 382 -11.85 -16.42 -2.83
N LEU A 383 -11.61 -15.71 -1.71
CA LEU A 383 -10.53 -16.06 -0.77
C LEU A 383 -10.77 -17.40 -0.06
N SER A 384 -12.04 -17.79 0.13
CA SER A 384 -12.41 -19.08 0.69
C SER A 384 -12.19 -20.23 -0.30
N ASP A 385 -12.37 -19.99 -1.60
CA ASP A 385 -12.14 -20.98 -2.67
C ASP A 385 -10.68 -21.46 -2.72
N THR A 386 -9.74 -20.58 -2.32
CA THR A 386 -8.32 -20.90 -2.20
C THR A 386 -7.91 -21.39 -0.80
N LEU A 387 -8.87 -21.60 0.11
CA LEU A 387 -8.70 -21.90 1.53
C LEU A 387 -7.99 -20.78 2.34
N LEU A 388 -7.57 -19.71 1.70
CA LEU A 388 -6.79 -18.65 2.34
C LEU A 388 -7.53 -18.02 3.51
N PHE A 389 -8.81 -17.67 3.35
CA PHE A 389 -9.59 -17.02 4.40
C PHE A 389 -9.80 -17.94 5.61
N TYR A 390 -10.11 -19.21 5.40
CA TYR A 390 -10.29 -20.18 6.49
C TYR A 390 -9.00 -20.39 7.29
N VAL A 391 -7.89 -20.57 6.59
CA VAL A 391 -6.57 -20.72 7.23
C VAL A 391 -6.18 -19.46 7.98
N TYR A 392 -6.43 -18.31 7.39
CA TYR A 392 -6.15 -17.02 8.04
C TYR A 392 -6.90 -16.88 9.36
N VAL A 393 -8.20 -17.11 9.38
CA VAL A 393 -9.02 -17.04 10.61
C VAL A 393 -8.56 -18.07 11.64
N PHE A 394 -8.26 -19.30 11.18
CA PHE A 394 -7.75 -20.38 12.03
C PHE A 394 -6.45 -20.02 12.73
N VAL A 395 -5.56 -19.28 12.08
CA VAL A 395 -4.28 -18.80 12.66
C VAL A 395 -4.48 -17.53 13.49
N LEU A 396 -5.30 -16.62 13.00
CA LEU A 396 -5.54 -15.31 13.65
C LEU A 396 -6.10 -15.48 15.05
N PHE A 397 -7.09 -16.36 15.24
CA PHE A 397 -7.78 -16.54 16.52
C PHE A 397 -6.81 -16.96 17.67
N PRO A 398 -6.06 -18.07 17.58
CA PRO A 398 -5.14 -18.47 18.67
C PRO A 398 -4.00 -17.47 18.86
N MET A 399 -3.52 -16.82 17.80
CA MET A 399 -2.46 -15.80 17.92
C MET A 399 -2.97 -14.55 18.64
N THR A 400 -4.19 -14.12 18.37
CA THR A 400 -4.81 -12.96 19.05
C THR A 400 -5.03 -13.28 20.54
N VAL A 401 -5.56 -14.46 20.86
CA VAL A 401 -5.74 -14.90 22.25
C VAL A 401 -4.37 -14.92 22.98
N THR A 402 -3.35 -15.47 22.34
CA THR A 402 -1.98 -15.48 22.88
C THR A 402 -1.45 -14.06 23.12
N ALA A 403 -1.66 -13.15 22.16
CA ALA A 403 -1.22 -11.76 22.30
C ALA A 403 -1.91 -11.05 23.47
N VAL A 404 -3.22 -11.25 23.65
CA VAL A 404 -3.98 -10.70 24.78
C VAL A 404 -3.46 -11.25 26.10
N ILE A 405 -3.26 -12.57 26.21
CA ILE A 405 -2.70 -13.20 27.42
C ILE A 405 -1.32 -12.64 27.76
N VAL A 406 -0.43 -12.51 26.76
CA VAL A 406 0.92 -11.96 26.95
C VAL A 406 0.85 -10.49 27.36
N ALA A 407 -0.01 -9.68 26.74
CA ALA A 407 -0.19 -8.28 27.08
C ALA A 407 -0.70 -8.11 28.53
N LEU A 408 -1.72 -8.87 28.93
CA LEU A 408 -2.25 -8.86 30.31
C LEU A 408 -1.21 -9.32 31.32
N ARG A 409 -0.44 -10.35 30.99
CA ARG A 409 0.66 -10.83 31.82
C ARG A 409 1.74 -9.75 32.01
N ASN A 410 2.17 -9.13 30.90
CA ASN A 410 3.19 -8.07 30.96
C ASN A 410 2.71 -6.86 31.78
N LEU A 411 1.41 -6.57 31.79
CA LEU A 411 0.81 -5.54 32.65
C LEU A 411 0.78 -5.97 34.12
N SER A 412 0.53 -7.25 34.41
CA SER A 412 0.33 -7.75 35.77
C SER A 412 1.61 -8.05 36.53
N CYS A 413 2.67 -8.58 35.88
CA CYS A 413 3.89 -9.03 36.51
C CYS A 413 4.98 -7.96 36.58
N SER A 414 5.69 -7.86 37.75
CA SER A 414 6.93 -7.11 37.88
C SER A 414 8.07 -7.88 37.18
N ASN A 415 9.03 -7.16 36.57
CA ASN A 415 10.14 -7.75 35.78
C ASN A 415 10.97 -8.82 36.55
N GLN A 416 11.05 -8.77 37.86
CA GLN A 416 11.75 -9.76 38.66
C GLN A 416 11.03 -11.11 38.81
N ALA A 417 9.70 -11.15 38.63
CA ALA A 417 8.94 -12.39 38.66
C ALA A 417 8.90 -13.08 37.29
N LEU A 418 9.17 -12.35 36.23
CA LEU A 418 9.15 -12.86 34.84
C LEU A 418 10.30 -13.85 34.57
N GLU A 419 11.52 -13.55 35.04
CA GLU A 419 12.70 -14.41 34.85
C GLU A 419 12.56 -15.80 35.50
N LYS A 420 11.81 -15.90 36.59
CA LYS A 420 11.60 -17.20 37.31
C LYS A 420 10.49 -18.07 36.70
N MET A 421 9.67 -17.54 35.80
CA MET A 421 8.52 -18.26 35.17
C MET A 421 8.74 -18.65 33.72
N GLU A 422 9.93 -18.47 33.15
CA GLU A 422 10.20 -18.65 31.71
C GLU A 422 10.04 -20.10 31.22
N GLU A 423 10.16 -21.10 32.05
CA GLU A 423 10.16 -22.52 31.64
C GLU A 423 8.79 -23.09 31.22
N CYS A 424 7.66 -22.46 31.57
CA CYS A 424 6.33 -23.04 31.34
C CYS A 424 5.31 -22.12 30.68
N THR A 425 5.68 -20.91 30.23
CA THR A 425 4.72 -19.87 29.82
C THR A 425 4.61 -19.71 28.32
N ILE A 426 3.39 -19.39 27.86
CA ILE A 426 3.05 -18.95 26.50
C ILE A 426 3.85 -17.67 26.21
N SER A 427 4.73 -17.70 25.22
CA SER A 427 5.51 -16.55 24.76
C SER A 427 5.10 -16.16 23.34
N LEU A 428 5.06 -14.87 23.06
CA LEU A 428 4.79 -14.33 21.72
C LEU A 428 6.07 -13.64 21.24
N LYS A 429 6.59 -14.04 20.10
CA LYS A 429 7.77 -13.42 19.52
C LYS A 429 7.46 -12.00 19.05
N PRO A 430 8.38 -11.03 19.22
CA PRO A 430 8.18 -9.64 18.82
C PRO A 430 7.89 -9.46 17.30
N ASP A 431 8.55 -10.23 16.45
CA ASP A 431 8.33 -10.25 15.01
C ASP A 431 6.91 -10.74 14.62
N ALA A 432 6.44 -11.82 15.27
CA ALA A 432 5.08 -12.31 15.07
C ALA A 432 4.02 -11.35 15.63
N ALA A 433 4.27 -10.72 16.79
CA ALA A 433 3.37 -9.72 17.36
C ALA A 433 3.20 -8.49 16.45
N TYR A 434 4.31 -8.01 15.86
CA TYR A 434 4.28 -6.90 14.91
C TYR A 434 3.42 -7.24 13.69
N ASN A 435 3.60 -8.41 13.09
CA ASN A 435 2.81 -8.82 11.93
C ASN A 435 1.36 -9.12 12.29
N LEU A 436 1.06 -9.61 13.49
CA LEU A 436 -0.30 -9.82 13.99
C LEU A 436 -1.09 -8.51 14.06
N ILE A 437 -0.53 -7.47 14.71
CA ILE A 437 -1.23 -6.20 14.82
C ILE A 437 -1.38 -5.51 13.46
N HIS A 438 -0.38 -5.64 12.59
CA HIS A 438 -0.43 -5.13 11.22
C HIS A 438 -1.58 -5.76 10.43
N THR A 439 -1.73 -7.10 10.47
CA THR A 439 -2.81 -7.77 9.74
C THR A 439 -4.20 -7.38 10.25
N VAL A 440 -4.34 -7.16 11.57
CA VAL A 440 -5.60 -6.70 12.16
C VAL A 440 -5.94 -5.27 11.71
N LEU A 441 -4.98 -4.35 11.78
CA LEU A 441 -5.19 -2.95 11.37
C LEU A 441 -5.46 -2.84 9.86
N PHE A 442 -4.75 -3.59 9.03
CA PHE A 442 -5.03 -3.66 7.59
C PHE A 442 -6.40 -4.28 7.31
N GLY A 443 -6.83 -5.27 8.11
CA GLY A 443 -8.17 -5.83 8.03
C GLY A 443 -9.26 -4.81 8.32
N CYS A 444 -9.14 -4.06 9.40
CA CYS A 444 -10.06 -2.97 9.72
C CYS A 444 -10.14 -1.92 8.60
N LEU A 445 -8.98 -1.57 8.04
CA LEU A 445 -8.90 -0.62 6.93
C LEU A 445 -9.55 -1.16 5.66
N ALA A 446 -9.30 -2.42 5.30
CA ALA A 446 -9.86 -3.06 4.12
C ALA A 446 -11.38 -3.25 4.23
N LEU A 447 -11.88 -3.65 5.40
CA LEU A 447 -13.32 -3.76 5.66
C LEU A 447 -14.01 -2.41 5.52
N SER A 448 -13.38 -1.33 5.97
CA SER A 448 -13.93 0.02 5.83
C SER A 448 -13.84 0.55 4.40
N THR A 449 -12.84 0.18 3.62
CA THR A 449 -12.58 0.76 2.30
C THR A 449 -12.03 -0.32 1.35
N MET A 450 -12.81 -0.70 0.35
CA MET A 450 -12.47 -1.75 -0.62
C MET A 450 -11.11 -1.49 -1.32
N ARG A 451 -10.77 -0.24 -1.57
CA ARG A 451 -9.48 0.14 -2.18
C ARG A 451 -8.27 -0.38 -1.38
N MET A 452 -8.42 -0.60 -0.07
CA MET A 452 -7.32 -1.04 0.80
C MET A 452 -7.24 -2.57 0.95
N LYS A 453 -8.09 -3.33 0.25
CA LYS A 453 -8.11 -4.80 0.31
C LYS A 453 -6.75 -5.41 -0.04
N TYR A 454 -6.02 -4.82 -0.99
CA TYR A 454 -4.72 -5.34 -1.45
C TYR A 454 -3.64 -5.39 -0.36
N LEU A 455 -3.69 -4.46 0.59
CA LEU A 455 -2.79 -4.48 1.76
C LEU A 455 -3.09 -5.66 2.68
N TRP A 456 -4.38 -5.85 2.97
CA TRP A 456 -4.82 -6.90 3.88
C TRP A 456 -4.66 -8.29 3.27
N THR A 457 -5.13 -8.51 2.04
CA THR A 457 -5.11 -9.82 1.38
C THR A 457 -3.69 -10.30 1.12
N SER A 458 -2.78 -9.43 0.70
CA SER A 458 -1.37 -9.78 0.55
C SER A 458 -0.72 -10.14 1.88
N HIS A 459 -1.01 -9.38 2.94
CA HIS A 459 -0.51 -9.68 4.28
C HIS A 459 -1.20 -10.93 4.88
N MET A 460 -2.46 -11.21 4.49
CA MET A 460 -3.17 -12.45 4.82
C MET A 460 -2.44 -13.67 4.26
N CYS A 461 -1.93 -13.61 3.03
CA CYS A 461 -1.12 -14.69 2.45
C CYS A 461 0.13 -14.98 3.30
N VAL A 462 0.82 -13.94 3.76
CA VAL A 462 1.99 -14.06 4.64
C VAL A 462 1.63 -14.65 6.00
N PHE A 463 0.57 -14.16 6.61
CA PHE A 463 0.19 -14.56 7.98
C PHE A 463 -0.41 -15.97 8.04
N ALA A 464 -1.22 -16.35 7.04
CA ALA A 464 -1.78 -17.69 6.92
C ALA A 464 -0.68 -18.74 6.67
N SER A 465 0.24 -18.48 5.74
CA SER A 465 1.35 -19.37 5.43
C SER A 465 2.34 -19.52 6.61
N PHE A 466 2.63 -18.42 7.30
CA PHE A 466 3.37 -18.44 8.55
C PHE A 466 2.73 -19.40 9.56
N GLY A 467 1.42 -19.28 9.79
CA GLY A 467 0.72 -20.07 10.78
C GLY A 467 0.73 -21.56 10.49
N LEU A 468 0.53 -21.96 9.22
CA LEU A 468 0.61 -23.39 8.85
C LEU A 468 2.02 -23.99 8.99
N CYS A 469 3.05 -23.20 8.77
CA CYS A 469 4.44 -23.66 8.82
C CYS A 469 5.10 -23.43 10.20
N SER A 470 4.44 -22.74 11.15
CA SER A 470 5.02 -22.40 12.45
C SER A 470 4.89 -23.54 13.46
N THR A 471 6.03 -23.92 14.05
CA THR A 471 6.06 -24.87 15.17
C THR A 471 5.37 -24.33 16.43
N GLU A 472 5.37 -23.01 16.63
CA GLU A 472 4.79 -22.38 17.80
C GLU A 472 3.26 -22.40 17.76
N VAL A 473 2.68 -22.07 16.60
CA VAL A 473 1.23 -22.10 16.40
C VAL A 473 0.71 -23.53 16.58
N TRP A 474 1.35 -24.53 15.96
CA TRP A 474 0.94 -25.92 16.14
C TRP A 474 1.15 -26.44 17.56
N ARG A 475 2.22 -26.01 18.24
CA ARG A 475 2.42 -26.34 19.65
C ARG A 475 1.29 -25.81 20.53
N LEU A 476 0.85 -24.58 20.30
CA LEU A 476 -0.28 -23.99 21.01
C LEU A 476 -1.56 -24.78 20.76
N ILE A 477 -1.90 -25.01 19.50
CA ILE A 477 -3.13 -25.72 19.11
C ILE A 477 -3.13 -27.15 19.66
N LEU A 478 -2.05 -27.90 19.48
CA LEU A 478 -1.97 -29.30 19.93
C LEU A 478 -1.93 -29.42 21.46
N LYS A 479 -1.39 -28.43 22.17
CA LYS A 479 -1.49 -28.37 23.64
C LYS A 479 -2.93 -28.12 24.10
N CYS A 480 -3.67 -27.24 23.43
CA CYS A 480 -5.07 -26.98 23.76
C CYS A 480 -5.95 -28.22 23.57
N VAL A 481 -5.62 -29.08 22.59
CA VAL A 481 -6.38 -30.34 22.29
C VAL A 481 -5.76 -31.56 23.01
N HIS A 482 -4.77 -31.36 23.87
CA HIS A 482 -4.03 -32.43 24.60
C HIS A 482 -3.36 -33.50 23.69
N LEU A 483 -3.12 -33.17 22.41
CA LEU A 483 -2.49 -34.05 21.42
C LEU A 483 -1.01 -33.71 21.15
N TYR A 484 -0.39 -32.87 21.98
CA TYR A 484 0.97 -32.38 21.76
C TYR A 484 2.01 -33.52 21.88
N THR A 485 2.76 -33.72 20.77
CA THR A 485 4.02 -34.48 20.74
C THR A 485 4.97 -33.77 19.78
N SER A 486 6.25 -33.69 20.14
CA SER A 486 7.25 -33.01 19.29
C SER A 486 7.30 -33.56 17.85
N GLN A 487 7.24 -34.88 17.69
CA GLN A 487 7.23 -35.53 16.40
C GLN A 487 5.98 -35.17 15.57
N ARG A 488 4.78 -35.21 16.18
CA ARG A 488 3.52 -34.82 15.50
C ARG A 488 3.57 -33.40 15.02
N THR A 489 4.08 -32.48 15.86
CA THR A 489 4.23 -31.08 15.50
C THR A 489 5.12 -30.89 14.27
N GLN A 490 6.21 -31.64 14.17
CA GLN A 490 7.11 -31.58 13.01
C GLN A 490 6.47 -32.16 11.75
N VAL A 491 5.75 -33.26 11.85
CA VAL A 491 5.04 -33.86 10.71
C VAL A 491 3.95 -32.93 10.18
N ILE A 492 3.10 -32.41 11.07
CA ILE A 492 1.99 -31.53 10.71
C ILE A 492 2.49 -30.25 10.05
N LYS A 493 3.55 -29.64 10.56
CA LYS A 493 4.19 -28.43 10.04
C LYS A 493 4.61 -28.52 8.56
N TYR A 494 4.96 -29.70 8.06
CA TYR A 494 5.34 -29.90 6.67
C TYR A 494 4.20 -30.51 5.86
N LEU A 495 3.46 -31.47 6.42
CA LEU A 495 2.42 -32.20 5.72
C LEU A 495 1.25 -31.29 5.29
N ILE A 496 0.71 -30.49 6.20
CA ILE A 496 -0.45 -29.63 5.90
C ILE A 496 -0.12 -28.56 4.84
N PRO A 497 1.00 -27.82 4.93
CA PRO A 497 1.36 -26.86 3.87
C PRO A 497 1.57 -27.52 2.50
N ILE A 498 2.17 -28.71 2.46
CA ILE A 498 2.35 -29.45 1.19
C ILE A 498 1.01 -29.87 0.60
N ILE A 499 0.09 -30.41 1.41
CA ILE A 499 -1.26 -30.76 0.96
C ILE A 499 -2.00 -29.52 0.47
N THR A 500 -1.91 -28.41 1.19
CA THR A 500 -2.54 -27.14 0.78
C THR A 500 -1.96 -26.64 -0.54
N LEU A 501 -0.64 -26.70 -0.71
CA LEU A 501 0.02 -26.32 -1.96
C LEU A 501 -0.41 -27.19 -3.14
N LEU A 502 -0.45 -28.52 -2.96
CA LEU A 502 -0.91 -29.46 -3.98
C LEU A 502 -2.38 -29.21 -4.37
N TYR A 503 -3.24 -28.93 -3.38
CA TYR A 503 -4.63 -28.58 -3.62
C TYR A 503 -4.76 -27.29 -4.47
N ILE A 504 -4.00 -26.23 -4.12
CA ILE A 504 -4.00 -24.97 -4.87
C ILE A 504 -3.54 -25.20 -6.31
N LEU A 505 -2.43 -25.88 -6.49
CA LEU A 505 -1.90 -26.19 -7.82
C LEU A 505 -2.89 -27.02 -8.65
N TYR A 506 -3.46 -28.08 -8.08
CA TYR A 506 -4.42 -28.90 -8.78
C TYR A 506 -5.68 -28.15 -9.22
N LYS A 507 -6.24 -27.31 -8.33
CA LYS A 507 -7.50 -26.60 -8.58
C LYS A 507 -7.33 -25.40 -9.52
N PHE A 508 -6.26 -24.63 -9.37
CA PHE A 508 -6.11 -23.33 -10.05
C PHE A 508 -5.18 -23.35 -11.26
N TRP A 509 -4.31 -24.37 -11.39
CA TRP A 509 -3.39 -24.46 -12.52
C TRP A 509 -4.10 -24.49 -13.89
N PRO A 510 -5.19 -25.26 -14.11
CA PRO A 510 -5.89 -25.24 -15.40
C PRO A 510 -6.41 -23.84 -15.75
N GLY A 511 -7.06 -23.16 -14.80
CA GLY A 511 -7.56 -21.79 -15.03
C GLY A 511 -6.47 -20.77 -15.35
N ILE A 512 -5.29 -20.88 -14.71
CA ILE A 512 -4.13 -20.03 -15.02
C ILE A 512 -3.64 -20.29 -16.46
N MET A 513 -3.62 -21.56 -16.89
CA MET A 513 -3.22 -21.90 -18.26
C MET A 513 -4.22 -21.40 -19.29
N ASP A 514 -5.52 -21.51 -19.02
CA ASP A 514 -6.58 -20.99 -19.89
C ASP A 514 -6.49 -19.47 -20.03
N GLU A 515 -6.26 -18.75 -18.93
CA GLU A 515 -6.05 -17.28 -18.95
C GLU A 515 -4.81 -16.87 -19.76
N LEU A 516 -3.72 -17.64 -19.67
CA LEU A 516 -2.50 -17.36 -20.45
C LEU A 516 -2.68 -17.58 -21.96
N LEU A 517 -3.66 -18.40 -22.36
CA LEU A 517 -3.99 -18.67 -23.76
C LEU A 517 -5.05 -17.71 -24.31
N GLU A 518 -5.75 -16.97 -23.44
CA GLU A 518 -6.79 -16.03 -23.87
C GLU A 518 -6.16 -14.76 -24.41
N LEU A 519 -6.39 -14.50 -25.71
CA LEU A 519 -5.99 -13.26 -26.39
C LEU A 519 -7.18 -12.34 -26.53
N ARG A 520 -7.04 -11.09 -26.11
CA ARG A 520 -8.06 -10.06 -26.25
C ARG A 520 -7.56 -8.92 -27.14
N GLU A 521 -8.36 -8.53 -28.09
CA GLU A 521 -8.05 -7.41 -28.96
C GLU A 521 -8.50 -6.11 -28.31
N PHE A 522 -7.58 -5.12 -28.28
CA PHE A 522 -7.94 -3.76 -27.85
C PHE A 522 -8.90 -3.11 -28.85
N TYR A 523 -10.02 -2.61 -28.36
CA TYR A 523 -11.04 -1.98 -29.16
C TYR A 523 -11.59 -0.72 -28.50
N ASP A 524 -11.07 0.46 -28.91
CA ASP A 524 -11.58 1.77 -28.48
C ASP A 524 -11.44 2.78 -29.64
N PRO A 525 -12.17 2.58 -30.75
CA PRO A 525 -12.03 3.40 -31.96
C PRO A 525 -12.45 4.85 -31.74
N ASP A 526 -13.46 5.10 -30.90
CA ASP A 526 -13.98 6.44 -30.65
C ASP A 526 -12.95 7.35 -29.99
N THR A 527 -12.20 6.80 -29.00
CA THR A 527 -11.13 7.54 -28.34
C THR A 527 -9.94 7.75 -29.27
N VAL A 528 -9.56 6.75 -30.07
CA VAL A 528 -8.48 6.86 -31.09
C VAL A 528 -8.81 7.96 -32.08
N GLU A 529 -10.03 7.97 -32.59
CA GLU A 529 -10.50 8.98 -33.56
C GLU A 529 -10.44 10.39 -32.95
N LEU A 530 -10.93 10.56 -31.72
CA LEU A 530 -10.84 11.82 -30.99
C LEU A 530 -9.39 12.30 -30.85
N MET A 531 -8.47 11.45 -30.43
CA MET A 531 -7.05 11.82 -30.23
C MET A 531 -6.37 12.21 -31.52
N ASN A 532 -6.65 11.48 -32.60
CA ASN A 532 -6.14 11.80 -33.95
C ASN A 532 -6.71 13.13 -34.46
N TRP A 533 -8.00 13.37 -34.26
CA TRP A 533 -8.62 14.63 -34.64
C TRP A 533 -8.01 15.82 -33.88
N ILE A 534 -7.82 15.71 -32.56
CA ILE A 534 -7.20 16.77 -31.75
C ILE A 534 -5.78 17.04 -32.27
N LYS A 535 -4.99 16.00 -32.54
CA LYS A 535 -3.61 16.12 -33.03
C LYS A 535 -3.52 16.88 -34.37
N SER A 536 -4.44 16.60 -35.26
CA SER A 536 -4.43 17.12 -36.63
C SER A 536 -5.09 18.49 -36.77
N ASN A 537 -6.16 18.80 -36.00
CA ASN A 537 -7.02 19.93 -36.22
C ASN A 537 -6.93 21.05 -35.19
N THR A 538 -6.05 20.89 -34.14
CA THR A 538 -5.94 21.89 -33.10
C THR A 538 -4.49 22.36 -32.92
N PRO A 539 -4.25 23.65 -32.60
CA PRO A 539 -2.90 24.15 -32.33
C PRO A 539 -2.30 23.53 -31.06
N ASN A 540 -0.97 23.48 -30.98
CA ASN A 540 -0.27 22.92 -29.85
C ASN A 540 -0.52 23.66 -28.51
N THR A 541 -0.86 24.94 -28.62
CA THR A 541 -1.20 25.82 -27.49
C THR A 541 -2.66 25.74 -27.05
N ALA A 542 -3.50 24.92 -27.72
CA ALA A 542 -4.92 24.81 -27.40
C ALA A 542 -5.14 24.25 -25.99
N VAL A 543 -6.11 24.84 -25.28
CA VAL A 543 -6.50 24.49 -23.92
C VAL A 543 -7.82 23.75 -23.95
N PHE A 544 -7.83 22.54 -23.38
CA PHE A 544 -8.97 21.64 -23.33
C PHE A 544 -9.61 21.54 -21.95
N ALA A 545 -10.94 21.55 -21.93
CA ALA A 545 -11.78 21.24 -20.76
C ALA A 545 -12.62 19.99 -21.01
N GLY A 546 -12.88 19.19 -19.99
CA GLY A 546 -13.66 17.96 -20.06
C GLY A 546 -13.60 17.15 -18.78
N SER A 547 -13.89 15.85 -18.85
CA SER A 547 -13.69 14.97 -17.70
C SER A 547 -12.21 14.82 -17.39
N MET A 548 -11.87 14.79 -16.09
CA MET A 548 -10.48 14.68 -15.67
C MET A 548 -9.84 13.36 -16.13
N GLN A 549 -10.64 12.30 -16.30
CA GLN A 549 -10.16 10.98 -16.74
C GLN A 549 -9.74 11.00 -18.21
N LEU A 550 -10.60 11.56 -19.10
CA LEU A 550 -10.32 11.69 -20.52
C LEU A 550 -9.16 12.66 -20.77
N LEU A 551 -9.14 13.79 -20.06
CA LEU A 551 -8.12 14.82 -20.26
C LEU A 551 -6.71 14.32 -19.98
N ALA A 552 -6.53 13.37 -19.08
CA ALA A 552 -5.22 12.71 -18.87
C ALA A 552 -4.73 12.03 -20.16
N GLY A 553 -5.60 11.30 -20.85
CA GLY A 553 -5.31 10.72 -22.17
C GLY A 553 -5.06 11.79 -23.26
N VAL A 554 -5.84 12.87 -23.26
CA VAL A 554 -5.62 14.01 -24.19
C VAL A 554 -4.22 14.60 -23.98
N LYS A 555 -3.78 14.79 -22.73
CA LYS A 555 -2.43 15.27 -22.43
C LYS A 555 -1.36 14.32 -22.95
N LEU A 556 -1.53 13.03 -22.67
CA LEU A 556 -0.57 12.01 -23.04
C LEU A 556 -0.42 11.87 -24.56
N CYS A 557 -1.55 11.63 -25.24
CA CYS A 557 -1.54 11.36 -26.69
C CYS A 557 -1.26 12.57 -27.54
N THR A 558 -1.66 13.78 -27.10
CA THR A 558 -1.64 14.98 -27.96
C THR A 558 -0.73 16.10 -27.45
N GLY A 559 -0.29 16.05 -26.18
CA GLY A 559 0.53 17.08 -25.56
C GLY A 559 -0.18 18.40 -25.25
N ARG A 560 -1.49 18.52 -25.50
CA ARG A 560 -2.27 19.76 -25.34
C ARG A 560 -2.37 20.18 -23.87
N THR A 561 -2.65 21.46 -23.62
CA THR A 561 -2.83 22.02 -22.29
C THR A 561 -4.22 21.66 -21.73
N LEU A 562 -4.30 21.35 -20.44
CA LEU A 562 -5.52 20.96 -19.77
C LEU A 562 -5.96 22.00 -18.75
N THR A 563 -7.28 22.16 -18.57
CA THR A 563 -7.85 22.99 -17.50
C THR A 563 -7.93 22.25 -16.16
N ASN A 564 -8.16 20.93 -16.20
CA ASN A 564 -8.24 20.05 -15.03
C ASN A 564 -7.62 18.69 -15.36
N HIS A 565 -7.22 17.95 -14.33
CA HIS A 565 -6.58 16.64 -14.46
C HIS A 565 -6.88 15.75 -13.24
N PRO A 566 -6.64 14.44 -13.32
CA PRO A 566 -7.06 13.49 -12.27
C PRO A 566 -6.21 13.51 -10.98
N HIS A 567 -5.17 14.34 -10.87
CA HIS A 567 -4.43 14.53 -9.61
C HIS A 567 -5.25 15.36 -8.63
N TYR A 568 -6.26 14.74 -8.02
CA TYR A 568 -7.36 15.37 -7.28
C TYR A 568 -7.04 15.69 -5.80
N GLU A 569 -5.77 15.76 -5.42
CA GLU A 569 -5.31 15.99 -4.05
C GLU A 569 -5.18 17.48 -3.69
N ASP A 570 -5.00 18.35 -4.70
CA ASP A 570 -4.89 19.79 -4.51
C ASP A 570 -6.27 20.46 -4.35
N LYS A 571 -6.43 21.32 -3.32
CA LYS A 571 -7.69 22.03 -3.03
C LYS A 571 -8.13 22.92 -4.18
N HIS A 572 -7.20 23.69 -4.77
CA HIS A 572 -7.52 24.60 -5.88
C HIS A 572 -7.90 23.85 -7.12
N LEU A 573 -7.29 22.71 -7.39
CA LEU A 573 -7.64 21.85 -8.48
C LEU A 573 -9.02 21.20 -8.30
N ARG A 574 -9.37 20.78 -7.09
CA ARG A 574 -10.71 20.25 -6.79
C ARG A 574 -11.79 21.31 -7.07
N GLU A 575 -11.60 22.52 -6.56
CA GLU A 575 -12.54 23.62 -6.78
C GLU A 575 -12.65 23.96 -8.29
N ARG A 576 -11.51 24.02 -8.99
CA ARG A 576 -11.50 24.22 -10.46
C ARG A 576 -12.24 23.11 -11.20
N THR A 577 -12.02 21.83 -10.81
CA THR A 577 -12.70 20.69 -11.43
C THR A 577 -14.21 20.77 -11.22
N LYS A 578 -14.66 21.12 -10.00
CA LYS A 578 -16.09 21.33 -9.71
C LYS A 578 -16.70 22.42 -10.59
N GLN A 579 -15.97 23.54 -10.84
CA GLN A 579 -16.42 24.60 -11.72
C GLN A 579 -16.46 24.14 -13.17
N ILE A 580 -15.44 23.43 -13.67
CA ILE A 580 -15.41 22.93 -15.05
C ILE A 580 -16.52 21.89 -15.28
N TYR A 581 -16.81 21.05 -14.31
CA TYR A 581 -17.86 20.04 -14.41
C TYR A 581 -19.27 20.62 -14.50
N GLN A 582 -19.47 21.94 -14.33
CA GLN A 582 -20.75 22.60 -14.63
C GLN A 582 -21.20 22.39 -16.08
N ILE A 583 -20.33 21.94 -16.97
CA ILE A 583 -20.68 21.47 -18.34
C ILE A 583 -21.68 20.30 -18.34
N TYR A 584 -21.79 19.56 -17.23
CA TYR A 584 -22.75 18.47 -17.04
C TYR A 584 -23.93 18.85 -16.13
N ALA A 585 -23.98 20.08 -15.62
CA ALA A 585 -25.01 20.58 -14.72
C ALA A 585 -26.16 21.25 -15.46
N LYS A 586 -27.21 21.58 -14.72
CA LYS A 586 -28.35 22.41 -15.19
C LYS A 586 -27.98 23.89 -15.09
N ARG A 587 -27.34 24.42 -16.12
CA ARG A 587 -26.79 25.79 -16.18
C ARG A 587 -27.08 26.47 -17.53
N SER A 588 -27.10 27.80 -17.51
CA SER A 588 -27.22 28.59 -18.75
C SER A 588 -25.95 28.47 -19.63
N PRO A 589 -26.06 28.56 -20.96
CA PRO A 589 -24.90 28.55 -21.84
C PRO A 589 -23.93 29.70 -21.55
N GLU A 590 -24.46 30.84 -21.14
CA GLU A 590 -23.69 32.03 -20.83
C GLU A 590 -22.83 31.85 -19.56
N ASP A 591 -23.38 31.24 -18.50
CA ASP A 591 -22.64 30.93 -17.26
C ASP A 591 -21.53 29.93 -17.53
N VAL A 592 -21.83 28.85 -18.25
CA VAL A 592 -20.82 27.83 -18.61
C VAL A 592 -19.72 28.45 -19.47
N TYR A 593 -20.08 29.29 -20.45
CA TYR A 593 -19.12 30.02 -21.28
C TYR A 593 -18.20 30.90 -20.42
N ARG A 594 -18.76 31.66 -19.47
CA ARG A 594 -18.00 32.55 -18.54
C ARG A 594 -17.02 31.76 -17.69
N ILE A 595 -17.46 30.62 -17.11
CA ILE A 595 -16.62 29.73 -16.33
C ILE A 595 -15.46 29.18 -17.18
N LEU A 596 -15.74 28.65 -18.35
CA LEU A 596 -14.69 28.06 -19.20
C LEU A 596 -13.70 29.14 -19.68
N ARG A 597 -14.17 30.33 -20.00
CA ARG A 597 -13.30 31.48 -20.39
C ARG A 597 -12.40 31.96 -19.25
N SER A 598 -12.88 31.93 -18.01
CA SER A 598 -12.04 32.29 -16.83
C SER A 598 -10.82 31.39 -16.68
N PHE A 599 -10.89 30.16 -17.22
CA PHE A 599 -9.77 29.21 -17.27
C PHE A 599 -9.06 29.18 -18.63
N SER A 600 -9.25 30.20 -19.47
CA SER A 600 -8.62 30.31 -20.80
C SER A 600 -8.87 29.10 -21.71
N THR A 601 -10.02 28.45 -21.58
CA THR A 601 -10.39 27.28 -22.39
C THR A 601 -10.67 27.65 -23.84
N ASP A 602 -10.12 26.89 -24.79
CA ASP A 602 -10.39 27.02 -26.21
C ASP A 602 -11.40 25.97 -26.70
N TYR A 603 -11.33 24.75 -26.15
CA TYR A 603 -12.16 23.61 -26.55
C TYR A 603 -12.73 22.88 -25.32
N VAL A 604 -13.99 22.45 -25.43
CA VAL A 604 -14.63 21.59 -24.43
C VAL A 604 -15.02 20.25 -25.04
N ILE A 605 -14.70 19.16 -24.35
CA ILE A 605 -15.06 17.81 -24.75
C ILE A 605 -16.17 17.32 -23.82
N LEU A 606 -17.31 16.95 -24.41
CA LEU A 606 -18.43 16.33 -23.71
C LEU A 606 -18.49 14.85 -24.03
N GLU A 607 -18.69 14.05 -22.98
CA GLU A 607 -18.81 12.60 -23.05
C GLU A 607 -20.25 12.15 -22.83
N ASP A 608 -20.77 11.34 -23.77
CA ASP A 608 -22.11 10.78 -23.66
C ASP A 608 -22.24 9.81 -22.49
N SER A 609 -21.18 9.10 -22.16
CA SER A 609 -21.09 8.23 -21.01
C SER A 609 -21.37 8.92 -19.67
N ILE A 610 -21.02 10.23 -19.56
CA ILE A 610 -21.28 11.04 -18.37
C ILE A 610 -22.63 11.76 -18.47
N CYS A 611 -22.92 12.35 -19.62
CA CYS A 611 -24.16 13.11 -19.84
C CYS A 611 -25.40 12.21 -19.66
N TYR A 612 -25.36 10.99 -20.20
CA TYR A 612 -26.43 9.99 -20.13
C TYR A 612 -26.09 8.81 -19.22
N GLU A 613 -25.32 9.04 -18.17
CA GLU A 613 -24.83 8.01 -17.28
C GLU A 613 -25.93 7.10 -16.75
N ARG A 614 -25.73 5.76 -16.90
CA ARG A 614 -26.64 4.71 -16.44
C ARG A 614 -25.99 3.74 -15.45
N ARG A 615 -24.67 3.82 -15.30
CA ARG A 615 -23.87 2.87 -14.49
C ARG A 615 -24.18 3.00 -12.99
N HIS A 616 -24.24 4.23 -12.49
CA HIS A 616 -24.49 4.49 -11.08
C HIS A 616 -25.98 4.71 -10.81
N SER A 617 -26.39 4.40 -9.59
CA SER A 617 -27.75 4.69 -9.09
C SER A 617 -28.00 6.19 -9.02
N ARG A 618 -29.29 6.58 -9.02
CA ARG A 618 -29.70 7.97 -8.80
C ARG A 618 -29.10 8.48 -7.48
N GLY A 619 -28.56 9.67 -7.48
CA GLY A 619 -27.84 10.29 -6.37
C GLY A 619 -26.32 10.07 -6.42
N CYS A 620 -25.83 9.08 -7.21
CA CYS A 620 -24.40 8.81 -7.40
C CYS A 620 -23.89 9.05 -8.83
N ARG A 621 -24.75 9.42 -9.76
CA ARG A 621 -24.30 9.85 -11.09
C ARG A 621 -23.64 11.23 -10.98
N LEU A 622 -22.57 11.48 -11.72
CA LEU A 622 -21.85 12.76 -11.67
C LEU A 622 -22.80 13.96 -11.84
N ARG A 623 -23.77 13.85 -12.75
CA ARG A 623 -24.80 14.87 -12.99
C ARG A 623 -25.70 15.12 -11.77
N ASP A 624 -26.02 14.08 -11.00
CA ASP A 624 -26.84 14.20 -9.78
C ASP A 624 -26.05 14.87 -8.67
N LEU A 625 -24.77 14.53 -8.50
CA LEU A 625 -23.87 15.16 -7.52
C LEU A 625 -23.73 16.66 -7.78
N LEU A 626 -23.67 17.07 -9.05
CA LEU A 626 -23.64 18.49 -9.45
C LEU A 626 -24.96 19.19 -9.18
N ASP A 627 -26.10 18.53 -9.45
CA ASP A 627 -27.42 19.08 -9.17
C ASP A 627 -27.59 19.32 -7.67
N ILE A 628 -27.25 18.35 -6.83
CA ILE A 628 -27.30 18.47 -5.37
C ILE A 628 -26.37 19.57 -4.88
N ALA A 629 -25.14 19.62 -5.37
CA ALA A 629 -24.16 20.65 -4.99
C ALA A 629 -24.60 22.07 -5.38
N ASN A 630 -25.40 22.20 -6.43
CA ASN A 630 -26.00 23.45 -6.88
C ASN A 630 -27.38 23.75 -6.23
N GLY A 631 -27.90 22.85 -5.37
CA GLY A 631 -29.21 23.00 -4.74
C GLY A 631 -30.40 22.66 -5.65
N HIS A 632 -30.17 21.91 -6.74
CA HIS A 632 -31.19 21.55 -7.71
C HIS A 632 -31.71 20.12 -7.53
N ILE A 633 -32.98 19.90 -7.89
CA ILE A 633 -33.60 18.58 -7.94
C ILE A 633 -32.93 17.72 -9.01
N MET A 634 -32.62 16.46 -8.66
CA MET A 634 -32.04 15.47 -9.56
C MET A 634 -33.04 15.01 -10.64
N ASP A 635 -32.52 14.50 -11.76
CA ASP A 635 -33.35 13.90 -12.81
C ASP A 635 -33.84 12.49 -12.43
N GLY A 636 -35.07 12.18 -12.89
CA GLY A 636 -35.71 10.88 -12.74
C GLY A 636 -36.66 10.79 -11.53
N LEU A 637 -37.37 9.67 -11.46
CA LEU A 637 -38.34 9.38 -10.39
C LEU A 637 -37.58 8.97 -9.11
N GLY A 638 -38.04 9.44 -7.96
CA GLY A 638 -37.50 9.12 -6.63
C GLY A 638 -37.55 10.31 -5.69
N GLU A 639 -37.26 10.07 -4.42
CA GLU A 639 -37.23 11.11 -3.40
C GLU A 639 -36.10 12.10 -3.63
N ASN A 640 -36.37 13.37 -3.37
CA ASN A 640 -35.38 14.44 -3.31
C ASN A 640 -35.34 15.00 -1.89
N GLU A 641 -34.21 15.58 -1.52
CA GLU A 641 -34.11 16.33 -0.28
C GLU A 641 -35.09 17.52 -0.30
N PRO A 642 -35.75 17.84 0.82
CA PRO A 642 -36.84 18.84 0.84
C PRO A 642 -36.40 20.26 0.42
N ASP A 643 -35.13 20.59 0.58
CA ASP A 643 -34.59 21.93 0.30
C ASP A 643 -34.16 22.14 -1.16
N LEU A 644 -34.19 21.08 -1.98
CA LEU A 644 -33.78 21.19 -3.39
C LEU A 644 -34.87 21.87 -4.21
N LYS A 645 -34.46 22.75 -5.10
CA LYS A 645 -35.35 23.53 -5.97
C LYS A 645 -35.24 23.08 -7.44
N PRO A 646 -36.32 23.21 -8.25
CA PRO A 646 -36.21 23.02 -9.67
C PRO A 646 -35.22 24.03 -10.28
N SER A 647 -34.40 23.58 -11.24
CA SER A 647 -33.52 24.50 -12.00
C SER A 647 -34.32 25.27 -13.02
N LEU A 648 -33.96 26.53 -13.24
CA LEU A 648 -34.49 27.36 -14.32
C LEU A 648 -33.99 26.93 -15.70
N TYR A 649 -32.86 26.26 -15.75
CA TYR A 649 -32.21 25.88 -17.00
C TYR A 649 -32.19 24.34 -17.16
N PRO A 650 -32.34 23.88 -18.41
CA PRO A 650 -32.17 22.48 -18.73
C PRO A 650 -30.68 22.05 -18.58
N ARG A 651 -30.42 20.76 -18.74
CA ARG A 651 -29.07 20.22 -18.66
C ARG A 651 -28.21 20.66 -19.84
N PHE A 652 -27.11 21.33 -19.57
CA PHE A 652 -26.25 21.93 -20.56
C PHE A 652 -25.75 20.91 -21.60
N CYS A 653 -25.22 19.75 -21.17
CA CYS A 653 -24.63 18.76 -22.07
C CYS A 653 -25.65 18.11 -23.02
N GLU A 654 -26.94 18.12 -22.68
CA GLU A 654 -28.02 17.62 -23.55
C GLU A 654 -28.48 18.68 -24.54
N GLU A 655 -28.69 19.91 -24.06
CA GLU A 655 -29.24 20.99 -24.88
C GLU A 655 -28.26 21.53 -25.94
N ILE A 656 -26.95 21.59 -25.62
CA ILE A 656 -25.93 22.06 -26.55
C ILE A 656 -25.89 21.22 -27.84
N LYS A 657 -26.27 19.94 -27.78
CA LYS A 657 -26.32 19.03 -28.93
C LYS A 657 -27.40 19.38 -29.91
N LYS A 658 -28.45 20.07 -29.46
CA LYS A 658 -29.57 20.55 -30.33
C LYS A 658 -29.20 21.74 -31.19
N ASN A 659 -27.99 22.31 -31.00
CA ASN A 659 -27.48 23.48 -31.73
C ASN A 659 -28.46 24.69 -31.73
N LEU A 660 -29.09 24.95 -30.59
CA LEU A 660 -29.98 26.11 -30.42
C LEU A 660 -29.19 27.42 -30.55
N PRO A 661 -29.79 28.50 -31.04
CA PRO A 661 -29.11 29.79 -31.24
C PRO A 661 -28.42 30.33 -30.00
N SER A 662 -29.04 30.16 -28.82
CA SER A 662 -28.47 30.57 -27.53
C SER A 662 -27.15 29.86 -27.18
N TYR A 663 -26.93 28.65 -27.70
CA TYR A 663 -25.69 27.90 -27.49
C TYR A 663 -24.67 28.15 -28.59
N THR A 664 -25.12 28.28 -29.86
CA THR A 664 -24.21 28.45 -31.00
C THR A 664 -23.50 29.81 -31.01
N ILE A 665 -24.02 30.82 -30.30
CA ILE A 665 -23.35 32.11 -30.09
C ILE A 665 -22.00 31.88 -29.32
N HIS A 666 -21.98 30.98 -28.39
CA HIS A 666 -20.84 30.74 -27.50
C HIS A 666 -20.01 29.52 -27.87
N PHE A 667 -20.63 28.50 -28.46
CA PHE A 667 -20.04 27.19 -28.73
C PHE A 667 -20.28 26.74 -30.16
N THR A 668 -19.21 26.47 -30.89
CA THR A 668 -19.30 25.92 -32.26
C THR A 668 -18.86 24.45 -32.21
N ARG A 669 -19.72 23.53 -32.63
CA ARG A 669 -19.37 22.11 -32.73
C ARG A 669 -18.33 21.90 -33.83
N VAL A 670 -17.18 21.32 -33.52
CA VAL A 670 -16.05 21.10 -34.41
C VAL A 670 -15.74 19.64 -34.67
N PHE A 671 -16.18 18.76 -33.76
CA PHE A 671 -16.01 17.30 -33.89
C PHE A 671 -17.16 16.57 -33.19
N GLN A 672 -17.55 15.45 -33.74
CA GLN A 672 -18.52 14.54 -33.15
C GLN A 672 -18.26 13.13 -33.64
N ASN A 673 -18.29 12.16 -32.70
CA ASN A 673 -18.45 10.76 -33.01
C ASN A 673 -19.52 10.13 -32.09
N LYS A 674 -19.55 8.81 -31.96
CA LYS A 674 -20.58 8.11 -31.19
C LYS A 674 -20.52 8.43 -29.67
N THR A 675 -19.32 8.69 -29.12
CA THR A 675 -19.09 8.87 -27.68
C THR A 675 -18.76 10.30 -27.29
N PHE A 676 -18.11 11.07 -28.19
CA PHE A 676 -17.53 12.37 -27.87
C PHE A 676 -18.09 13.50 -28.78
N HIS A 677 -18.29 14.65 -28.14
CA HIS A 677 -18.64 15.90 -28.82
C HIS A 677 -17.65 16.98 -28.43
N VAL A 678 -16.98 17.60 -29.39
CA VAL A 678 -16.04 18.71 -29.15
C VAL A 678 -16.61 20.02 -29.66
N TYR A 679 -16.61 21.02 -28.79
CA TYR A 679 -17.04 22.36 -29.09
C TYR A 679 -15.89 23.35 -28.92
N LYS A 680 -15.73 24.23 -29.86
CA LYS A 680 -14.82 25.38 -29.83
C LYS A 680 -15.53 26.57 -29.20
N LEU A 681 -14.90 27.24 -28.24
CA LEU A 681 -15.43 28.44 -27.62
C LEU A 681 -15.24 29.66 -28.52
N ALA A 682 -16.29 30.48 -28.65
CA ALA A 682 -16.22 31.73 -29.37
C ALA A 682 -15.22 32.68 -28.69
N LYS A 683 -14.41 33.37 -29.49
CA LYS A 683 -13.56 34.46 -29.05
C LYS A 683 -14.35 35.79 -29.22
N HIS A 684 -15.09 36.18 -28.18
CA HIS A 684 -15.61 37.56 -28.17
C HIS A 684 -14.43 38.51 -27.96
N LYS A 685 -14.27 39.46 -28.87
CA LYS A 685 -13.31 40.57 -28.81
C LYS A 685 -13.63 41.49 -27.63
#